data_33e1d67a1664923a617362df4435a2dd
#
_entry.id   33e1d67a1664923a617362df4435a2dd
#
_cell.length_a   1.000
_cell.length_b   1.000
_cell.length_c   1.000
_cell.angle_alpha   90.00
_cell.angle_beta   90.00
_cell.angle_gamma   90.00
#
_symmetry.space_group_name_H-M   'P 1'
#
loop_
_entity.id
_entity.type
_entity.pdbx_description
1 polymer ?
#
loop_
_entity_poly.entity_id
_entity_poly.type
_entity_poly.pdbx_seq_one_letter_code
_entity_poly.pdbx_strand_id
1 'polypeptide(L)'
;MKITRTVLTLFFITLLLSASAQTWIWFPGDYENWLGNQMNNRRTERGVTIPVQWKLDGHEPLMIFTKTVDLEEPEEIEVYAEGEFIITIGWRIKYQGIKNEPLKVVVPAGKNEIKIKVLNYAKVPALFVKGKTINSDDTWITSPLDSRYATKNMKHPYSPSGYFMNAGTGNLNDPNSLPSEFKLPTKPMKYVEAKQMEGGTLFDFGIETFGFVKFHQLSGTGKLTLQYGETAEEALDAEHCETFDIVDIPAGKSDYTMPRSNALRYIFVAAENAEYDDVSLLYEYAPVEYRASFKCNDEEVNKIWEVGRYTLQLTTREVFIDGIKRDRWAWSGDAYQSYLMNYYMFFDLETTKRTMYTLRGSEPVMVHLNNILDYSFYWFMGIYDYYQYTGDVAFLKQIYPKMESLMDFVLDRRNDRGLVEGLEGDWVYIDWFDDQVDITGEVSFEQIVFCKSLETMTLCSEILGIGSEAQKYDALAKDVRSKLSDFWNEEKQAFIFNRKDGVNSDQVTKHANMFAIFYDYVSTEQKEEIKKSVILNPNIPAISTPYMRFYELEAMCSLNEQEYVLSEIKDYWGGMLKLGATTFWEKYNPEHKGLEHYTMYGRPFGKSLCHAWGASPIYLLGKYFVGVKPTKPGYQEFEIRPVLGGLEWFESSIPTPNGDIKVYADKNKIKVKASEGEGSLIFTSKKQPKTDVGTIEQIGENEFLLKINGDGQEVSVEYRAL
;
A
#
# COMPACT_ATOMS: atom_id res chain seq x y z
N MET A 1 -55.92 20.53 -43.49
CA MET A 1 -55.55 21.23 -42.24
C MET A 1 -54.77 20.24 -41.38
N LYS A 2 -53.45 20.22 -41.50
CA LYS A 2 -52.55 19.34 -40.72
C LYS A 2 -51.99 20.14 -39.54
N ILE A 3 -52.29 19.71 -38.36
CA ILE A 3 -51.77 20.32 -37.12
C ILE A 3 -50.48 19.56 -36.76
N THR A 4 -49.34 20.25 -36.88
CA THR A 4 -48.03 19.74 -36.49
C THR A 4 -47.88 19.97 -34.96
N ARG A 5 -47.78 18.89 -34.20
CA ARG A 5 -47.40 18.92 -32.77
C ARG A 5 -45.89 18.97 -32.66
N THR A 6 -45.37 20.12 -32.24
CA THR A 6 -43.99 20.26 -31.84
C THR A 6 -43.86 19.78 -30.38
N VAL A 7 -43.14 18.70 -30.13
CA VAL A 7 -42.78 18.18 -28.81
C VAL A 7 -41.54 18.96 -28.38
N LEU A 8 -41.68 19.83 -27.40
CA LEU A 8 -40.57 20.50 -26.73
C LEU A 8 -39.99 19.54 -25.66
N THR A 9 -38.86 18.90 -25.96
CA THR A 9 -38.14 18.11 -24.97
C THR A 9 -37.29 19.03 -24.12
N LEU A 10 -37.77 19.32 -22.90
CA LEU A 10 -36.95 19.96 -21.88
C LEU A 10 -35.89 18.97 -21.40
N PHE A 11 -34.63 19.19 -21.75
CA PHE A 11 -33.51 18.58 -21.08
C PHE A 11 -33.36 19.23 -19.68
N PHE A 12 -33.79 18.53 -18.65
CA PHE A 12 -33.37 18.83 -17.28
C PHE A 12 -31.93 18.31 -17.12
N ILE A 13 -30.95 19.20 -17.26
CA ILE A 13 -29.61 18.94 -16.75
C ILE A 13 -29.73 19.10 -15.23
N THR A 14 -29.94 18.01 -14.52
CA THR A 14 -29.66 17.93 -13.10
C THR A 14 -28.14 18.03 -12.93
N LEU A 15 -27.63 19.22 -12.68
CA LEU A 15 -26.35 19.38 -11.99
C LEU A 15 -26.53 18.69 -10.62
N LEU A 16 -26.06 17.47 -10.50
CA LEU A 16 -25.68 16.90 -9.22
C LEU A 16 -24.48 17.73 -8.74
N LEU A 17 -24.76 18.82 -8.04
CA LEU A 17 -23.86 19.40 -7.08
C LEU A 17 -23.63 18.26 -6.06
N SER A 18 -22.53 17.51 -6.21
CA SER A 18 -21.99 16.75 -5.10
C SER A 18 -21.74 17.78 -4.01
N ALA A 19 -22.63 17.84 -3.01
CA ALA A 19 -22.32 18.52 -1.77
C ALA A 19 -21.05 17.85 -1.27
N SER A 20 -19.91 18.55 -1.33
CA SER A 20 -18.69 18.06 -0.76
C SER A 20 -18.98 17.70 0.70
N ALA A 21 -18.72 16.46 1.09
CA ALA A 21 -19.08 15.99 2.40
C ALA A 21 -18.32 16.84 3.43
N GLN A 22 -19.05 17.47 4.35
CA GLN A 22 -18.50 18.22 5.46
C GLN A 22 -17.63 17.29 6.31
N THR A 23 -16.36 17.64 6.55
CA THR A 23 -15.41 16.79 7.26
C THR A 23 -14.36 17.60 8.02
N TRP A 24 -13.69 16.98 8.98
CA TRP A 24 -12.44 17.51 9.49
C TRP A 24 -11.41 17.65 8.36
N ILE A 25 -10.67 18.76 8.37
CA ILE A 25 -9.62 19.05 7.40
C ILE A 25 -8.31 19.41 8.11
N TRP A 26 -7.18 19.02 7.50
CA TRP A 26 -5.80 19.31 7.95
C TRP A 26 -4.87 19.51 6.77
N PHE A 27 -3.60 19.85 7.05
CA PHE A 27 -2.58 19.97 6.01
C PHE A 27 -2.19 18.56 5.48
N PRO A 28 -2.16 18.36 4.16
CA PRO A 28 -1.89 17.04 3.57
C PRO A 28 -0.57 16.44 4.00
N GLY A 29 -0.61 15.28 4.60
CA GLY A 29 0.54 14.52 5.10
C GLY A 29 0.81 14.68 6.60
N ASP A 30 0.37 15.76 7.24
CA ASP A 30 0.66 16.01 8.66
C ASP A 30 0.01 15.00 9.59
N TYR A 31 -1.26 14.70 9.34
CA TYR A 31 -2.01 13.73 10.13
C TYR A 31 -1.46 12.32 9.94
N GLU A 32 -1.16 11.96 8.71
CA GLU A 32 -0.63 10.67 8.32
C GLU A 32 0.77 10.44 8.94
N ASN A 33 1.61 11.47 8.98
CA ASN A 33 2.90 11.43 9.69
C ASN A 33 2.72 11.28 11.21
N TRP A 34 1.79 12.05 11.79
CA TRP A 34 1.48 11.92 13.21
C TRP A 34 0.99 10.52 13.55
N LEU A 35 0.11 9.95 12.73
CA LEU A 35 -0.43 8.60 12.92
C LEU A 35 0.68 7.54 12.83
N GLY A 36 1.57 7.65 11.84
CA GLY A 36 2.75 6.79 11.71
C GLY A 36 3.64 6.85 12.96
N ASN A 37 3.88 8.04 13.51
CA ASN A 37 4.62 8.20 14.75
C ASN A 37 3.92 7.56 15.97
N GLN A 38 2.57 7.58 16.03
CA GLN A 38 1.83 6.87 17.07
C GLN A 38 2.01 5.34 16.95
N MET A 39 2.07 4.79 15.74
CA MET A 39 2.35 3.38 15.51
C MET A 39 3.75 3.01 16.00
N ASN A 40 4.77 3.80 15.68
CA ASN A 40 6.14 3.60 16.15
C ASN A 40 6.27 3.58 17.67
N ASN A 41 5.57 4.46 18.37
CA ASN A 41 5.59 4.52 19.82
C ASN A 41 4.98 3.27 20.51
N ARG A 42 4.30 2.41 19.76
CA ARG A 42 3.72 1.15 20.25
C ARG A 42 4.61 -0.06 20.02
N ARG A 43 5.81 0.12 19.49
CA ARG A 43 6.77 -0.98 19.28
C ARG A 43 7.27 -1.55 20.62
N THR A 44 7.48 -2.85 20.62
CA THR A 44 7.84 -3.62 21.83
C THR A 44 9.02 -4.57 21.61
N GLU A 45 9.61 -4.58 20.43
CA GLU A 45 10.70 -5.49 20.08
C GLU A 45 11.94 -5.26 20.96
N ARG A 46 12.63 -6.34 21.25
CA ARG A 46 13.88 -6.33 22.00
C ARG A 46 14.93 -5.47 21.27
N GLY A 47 15.58 -4.59 22.00
CA GLY A 47 16.61 -3.73 21.45
C GLY A 47 16.12 -2.57 20.57
N VAL A 48 14.81 -2.32 20.50
CA VAL A 48 14.27 -1.18 19.77
C VAL A 48 14.76 0.15 20.36
N THR A 49 15.17 1.05 19.47
CA THR A 49 15.52 2.43 19.83
C THR A 49 14.29 3.31 19.70
N ILE A 50 14.01 4.13 20.73
CA ILE A 50 12.91 5.11 20.71
C ILE A 50 13.51 6.50 20.91
N PRO A 51 13.28 7.44 19.96
CA PRO A 51 12.65 7.26 18.66
C PRO A 51 13.47 6.36 17.75
N VAL A 52 12.80 5.67 16.83
CA VAL A 52 13.49 4.84 15.83
C VAL A 52 14.41 5.70 14.95
N GLN A 53 15.51 5.11 14.50
CA GLN A 53 16.58 5.87 13.81
C GLN A 53 16.26 6.25 12.36
N TRP A 54 15.34 5.53 11.70
CA TRP A 54 14.85 5.93 10.38
C TRP A 54 13.80 7.03 10.51
N LYS A 55 13.62 7.80 9.50
CA LYS A 55 12.89 9.05 9.42
C LYS A 55 11.68 9.15 10.36
N LEU A 56 11.69 10.16 11.21
CA LEU A 56 10.58 10.60 12.05
C LEU A 56 10.22 12.04 11.67
N ASP A 57 9.25 12.19 10.76
CA ASP A 57 8.72 13.51 10.45
C ASP A 57 7.68 13.92 11.51
N GLY A 58 7.79 15.16 11.98
CA GLY A 58 6.76 15.80 12.78
C GLY A 58 5.65 16.37 11.88
N HIS A 59 4.57 16.80 12.52
CA HIS A 59 3.56 17.65 11.89
C HIS A 59 3.90 19.13 12.13
N GLU A 60 3.38 20.01 11.27
CA GLU A 60 3.49 21.45 11.47
C GLU A 60 2.53 21.90 12.59
N PRO A 61 3.05 22.50 13.67
CA PRO A 61 2.23 22.83 14.83
C PRO A 61 1.26 24.00 14.60
N LEU A 62 1.50 24.82 13.57
CA LEU A 62 0.68 25.98 13.28
C LEU A 62 0.27 26.04 11.82
N MET A 63 -1.02 25.80 11.58
CA MET A 63 -1.62 25.80 10.26
C MET A 63 -2.58 26.97 10.05
N ILE A 64 -2.62 27.45 8.81
CA ILE A 64 -3.56 28.47 8.36
C ILE A 64 -4.52 27.84 7.38
N PHE A 65 -5.81 27.97 7.66
CA PHE A 65 -6.91 27.59 6.77
C PHE A 65 -7.55 28.86 6.24
N THR A 66 -7.68 29.00 4.93
CA THR A 66 -8.20 30.20 4.27
C THR A 66 -9.30 29.82 3.28
N LYS A 67 -10.41 30.56 3.32
CA LYS A 67 -11.49 30.44 2.33
C LYS A 67 -12.00 31.85 1.97
N THR A 68 -12.14 32.14 0.68
CA THR A 68 -12.78 33.33 0.19
C THR A 68 -14.22 33.02 -0.21
N VAL A 69 -15.15 33.81 0.31
CA VAL A 69 -16.59 33.65 0.03
C VAL A 69 -17.17 34.99 -0.45
N ASP A 70 -18.23 34.92 -1.23
CA ASP A 70 -19.05 36.08 -1.60
C ASP A 70 -20.51 35.75 -1.30
N LEU A 71 -21.08 36.40 -0.26
CA LEU A 71 -22.38 36.03 0.31
C LEU A 71 -23.40 37.10 -0.02
N GLU A 72 -24.59 36.71 -0.44
CA GLU A 72 -25.73 37.63 -0.62
C GLU A 72 -26.25 38.14 0.73
N GLU A 73 -26.29 37.26 1.75
CA GLU A 73 -26.74 37.55 3.11
C GLU A 73 -25.69 37.10 4.14
N PRO A 74 -25.68 37.67 5.35
CA PRO A 74 -24.81 37.19 6.43
C PRO A 74 -25.11 35.73 6.76
N GLU A 75 -24.03 34.91 7.00
CA GLU A 75 -24.14 33.50 7.37
C GLU A 75 -23.48 33.25 8.72
N GLU A 76 -24.19 32.58 9.65
CA GLU A 76 -23.62 32.05 10.88
C GLU A 76 -22.97 30.70 10.60
N ILE A 77 -21.70 30.55 11.00
CA ILE A 77 -20.96 29.30 10.94
C ILE A 77 -20.59 28.82 12.34
N GLU A 78 -20.59 27.52 12.54
CA GLU A 78 -20.03 26.82 13.72
C GLU A 78 -18.62 26.36 13.39
N VAL A 79 -17.65 26.70 14.23
CA VAL A 79 -16.24 26.38 14.05
C VAL A 79 -15.76 25.51 15.20
N TYR A 80 -15.15 24.39 14.87
CA TYR A 80 -14.48 23.47 15.77
C TYR A 80 -13.01 23.36 15.34
N ALA A 81 -12.12 23.32 16.30
CA ALA A 81 -10.69 23.15 16.02
C ALA A 81 -10.04 22.20 17.03
N GLU A 82 -9.16 21.35 16.58
CA GLU A 82 -8.31 20.58 17.47
C GLU A 82 -7.01 21.35 17.74
N GLY A 83 -7.05 22.23 18.74
CA GLY A 83 -5.97 23.13 19.13
C GLY A 83 -6.46 24.52 19.57
N GLU A 84 -5.52 25.40 19.93
CA GLU A 84 -5.78 26.82 20.07
C GLU A 84 -5.98 27.45 18.68
N PHE A 85 -6.96 28.35 18.52
CA PHE A 85 -7.23 28.91 17.22
C PHE A 85 -7.60 30.41 17.26
N ILE A 86 -7.36 31.08 16.11
CA ILE A 86 -7.67 32.47 15.87
C ILE A 86 -8.50 32.53 14.60
N ILE A 87 -9.70 33.12 14.69
CA ILE A 87 -10.56 33.41 13.54
C ILE A 87 -10.45 34.88 13.17
N THR A 88 -10.15 35.13 11.89
CA THR A 88 -10.15 36.46 11.29
C THR A 88 -11.10 36.46 10.10
N ILE A 89 -11.99 37.48 10.01
CA ILE A 89 -12.84 37.72 8.84
C ILE A 89 -12.46 39.09 8.27
N GLY A 90 -11.96 39.09 7.04
CA GLY A 90 -11.23 40.20 6.49
C GLY A 90 -10.01 40.54 7.35
N TRP A 91 -9.94 41.76 7.89
CA TRP A 91 -8.84 42.19 8.77
C TRP A 91 -9.20 42.13 10.28
N ARG A 92 -10.44 41.73 10.63
CA ARG A 92 -10.92 41.75 12.02
C ARG A 92 -10.83 40.40 12.69
N ILE A 93 -10.16 40.34 13.85
CA ILE A 93 -10.18 39.15 14.71
C ILE A 93 -11.59 39.00 15.29
N LYS A 94 -12.18 37.84 15.17
CA LYS A 94 -13.47 37.44 15.72
C LYS A 94 -13.35 36.61 16.97
N TYR A 95 -12.25 35.82 17.11
CA TYR A 95 -12.00 34.98 18.25
C TYR A 95 -10.51 34.63 18.34
N GLN A 96 -10.05 34.40 19.57
CA GLN A 96 -8.74 33.83 19.89
C GLN A 96 -8.84 33.01 21.17
N GLY A 97 -8.34 31.77 21.18
CA GLY A 97 -8.26 30.91 22.35
C GLY A 97 -8.50 29.44 22.07
N ILE A 98 -8.78 28.69 23.13
CA ILE A 98 -9.15 27.27 23.07
C ILE A 98 -10.65 27.15 23.37
N LYS A 99 -11.36 26.32 22.61
CA LYS A 99 -12.76 26.05 22.85
C LYS A 99 -13.08 24.57 22.66
N ASN A 100 -13.73 23.98 23.65
CA ASN A 100 -14.22 22.59 23.60
C ASN A 100 -15.66 22.49 23.06
N GLU A 101 -16.31 23.66 22.82
CA GLU A 101 -17.65 23.79 22.26
C GLU A 101 -17.57 24.48 20.91
N PRO A 102 -18.58 24.31 20.02
CA PRO A 102 -18.61 25.06 18.77
C PRO A 102 -18.61 26.56 19.00
N LEU A 103 -17.73 27.24 18.30
CA LEU A 103 -17.74 28.69 18.27
C LEU A 103 -18.64 29.16 17.13
N LYS A 104 -19.68 29.94 17.46
CA LYS A 104 -20.57 30.59 16.47
C LYS A 104 -20.03 31.95 16.05
N VAL A 105 -19.84 32.12 14.75
CA VAL A 105 -19.32 33.35 14.15
C VAL A 105 -20.17 33.73 12.94
N VAL A 106 -20.54 35.01 12.83
CA VAL A 106 -21.27 35.52 11.67
C VAL A 106 -20.28 36.06 10.64
N VAL A 107 -20.34 35.52 9.44
CA VAL A 107 -19.65 36.01 8.23
C VAL A 107 -20.56 37.02 7.57
N PRO A 108 -20.15 38.32 7.39
CA PRO A 108 -20.98 39.34 6.78
C PRO A 108 -21.34 39.05 5.32
N ALA A 109 -22.38 39.66 4.80
CA ALA A 109 -22.67 39.69 3.38
C ALA A 109 -21.51 40.35 2.59
N GLY A 110 -21.41 40.02 1.30
CA GLY A 110 -20.39 40.49 0.39
C GLY A 110 -19.14 39.60 0.40
N LYS A 111 -18.09 40.08 -0.25
CA LYS A 111 -16.83 39.34 -0.38
C LYS A 111 -16.01 39.37 0.92
N ASN A 112 -15.74 38.21 1.48
CA ASN A 112 -14.98 38.05 2.71
C ASN A 112 -13.87 36.98 2.54
N GLU A 113 -12.71 37.25 3.13
CA GLU A 113 -11.70 36.25 3.41
C GLU A 113 -11.86 35.76 4.85
N ILE A 114 -12.11 34.48 5.01
CA ILE A 114 -12.12 33.81 6.31
C ILE A 114 -10.75 33.15 6.47
N LYS A 115 -10.04 33.49 7.56
CA LYS A 115 -8.73 32.91 7.88
C LYS A 115 -8.76 32.36 9.30
N ILE A 116 -8.50 31.08 9.45
CA ILE A 116 -8.46 30.37 10.71
C ILE A 116 -7.07 29.80 10.89
N LYS A 117 -6.37 30.28 11.94
CA LYS A 117 -5.06 29.73 12.34
C LYS A 117 -5.30 28.76 13.48
N VAL A 118 -4.77 27.55 13.39
CA VAL A 118 -4.87 26.52 14.43
C VAL A 118 -3.48 26.13 14.89
N LEU A 119 -3.24 26.17 16.20
CA LEU A 119 -1.99 25.83 16.86
C LEU A 119 -2.18 24.59 17.73
N ASN A 120 -1.41 23.53 17.47
CA ASN A 120 -1.39 22.33 18.28
C ASN A 120 0.00 21.67 18.22
N TYR A 121 0.72 21.67 19.33
CA TYR A 121 2.05 21.07 19.40
C TYR A 121 2.04 19.55 19.64
N ALA A 122 0.99 19.03 20.31
CA ALA A 122 0.90 17.63 20.71
C ALA A 122 0.18 16.75 19.68
N LYS A 123 -0.69 17.37 18.89
CA LYS A 123 -1.55 16.70 17.92
C LYS A 123 -1.63 17.56 16.65
N VAL A 124 -2.20 17.01 15.60
CA VAL A 124 -2.31 17.71 14.32
C VAL A 124 -3.32 18.87 14.42
N PRO A 125 -2.94 20.10 13.99
CA PRO A 125 -3.90 21.18 13.83
C PRO A 125 -4.99 20.78 12.83
N ALA A 126 -6.23 20.64 13.28
CA ALA A 126 -7.35 20.25 12.45
C ALA A 126 -8.54 21.22 12.63
N LEU A 127 -9.33 21.37 11.57
CA LEU A 127 -10.44 22.31 11.50
C LEU A 127 -11.71 21.62 11.00
N PHE A 128 -12.84 21.93 11.63
CA PHE A 128 -14.17 21.58 11.14
C PHE A 128 -15.07 22.82 11.15
N VAL A 129 -15.69 23.12 10.02
CA VAL A 129 -16.60 24.26 9.86
C VAL A 129 -17.94 23.76 9.36
N LYS A 130 -19.00 24.22 10.02
CA LYS A 130 -20.39 23.90 9.68
C LYS A 130 -21.19 25.15 9.50
N GLY A 131 -21.67 25.41 8.29
CA GLY A 131 -22.57 26.46 7.92
C GLY A 131 -23.64 25.98 6.95
N LYS A 132 -24.38 26.91 6.39
CA LYS A 132 -25.35 26.63 5.33
C LYS A 132 -24.64 26.42 3.98
N THR A 133 -23.70 27.30 3.67
CA THR A 133 -22.91 27.28 2.43
C THR A 133 -21.40 27.18 2.69
N ILE A 134 -20.95 27.59 3.88
CA ILE A 134 -19.55 27.59 4.28
C ILE A 134 -19.29 26.36 5.14
N ASN A 135 -18.77 25.33 4.52
CA ASN A 135 -18.39 24.07 5.20
C ASN A 135 -16.90 23.79 5.03
N SER A 136 -16.33 22.97 5.93
CA SER A 136 -14.97 22.44 5.75
C SER A 136 -14.97 21.34 4.68
N ASP A 137 -14.28 21.62 3.60
CA ASP A 137 -14.19 20.82 2.40
C ASP A 137 -12.87 21.09 1.66
N ASP A 138 -12.70 20.50 0.49
CA ASP A 138 -11.53 20.65 -0.39
C ASP A 138 -11.38 22.02 -1.05
N THR A 139 -12.35 22.92 -0.88
CA THR A 139 -12.29 24.30 -1.40
C THR A 139 -11.54 25.28 -0.48
N TRP A 140 -11.16 24.85 0.71
CA TRP A 140 -10.25 25.61 1.56
C TRP A 140 -8.82 25.52 1.04
N ILE A 141 -7.99 26.46 1.45
CA ILE A 141 -6.55 26.47 1.20
C ILE A 141 -5.85 26.32 2.54
N THR A 142 -4.89 25.42 2.63
CA THR A 142 -4.05 25.21 3.81
C THR A 142 -2.61 25.61 3.55
N SER A 143 -1.98 26.25 4.54
CA SER A 143 -0.56 26.59 4.49
C SER A 143 0.06 26.61 5.89
N PRO A 144 1.31 26.18 6.07
CA PRO A 144 2.03 26.42 7.31
C PRO A 144 2.35 27.90 7.47
N LEU A 145 2.49 28.36 8.70
CA LEU A 145 2.88 29.75 8.96
C LEU A 145 4.39 29.99 8.79
N ASP A 146 5.22 28.94 8.83
CA ASP A 146 6.67 29.09 8.71
C ASP A 146 7.06 29.54 7.29
N SER A 147 7.56 30.76 7.16
CA SER A 147 7.99 31.34 5.90
C SER A 147 9.11 30.58 5.21
N ARG A 148 9.90 29.78 5.95
CA ARG A 148 10.96 28.94 5.37
C ARG A 148 10.39 27.85 4.49
N TYR A 149 9.22 27.31 4.85
CA TYR A 149 8.50 26.32 4.04
C TYR A 149 7.76 26.99 2.88
N ALA A 150 7.11 28.11 3.13
CA ALA A 150 6.29 28.80 2.13
C ALA A 150 7.09 29.30 0.90
N THR A 151 8.38 29.61 1.07
CA THR A 151 9.17 30.25 0.01
C THR A 151 9.97 29.29 -0.84
N LYS A 152 10.29 28.10 -0.37
CA LYS A 152 11.21 27.19 -1.06
C LYS A 152 10.55 25.95 -1.67
N ASN A 153 9.49 25.43 -1.09
CA ASN A 153 8.94 24.13 -1.45
C ASN A 153 7.43 24.12 -1.74
N MET A 154 6.72 25.23 -1.51
CA MET A 154 5.30 25.32 -1.82
C MET A 154 5.11 26.10 -3.13
N LYS A 155 5.23 25.41 -4.23
CA LYS A 155 4.92 25.97 -5.56
C LYS A 155 3.42 26.29 -5.70
N HIS A 156 2.56 25.62 -4.91
CA HIS A 156 1.11 25.74 -4.98
C HIS A 156 0.46 25.71 -3.58
N PRO A 157 -0.65 26.41 -3.35
CA PRO A 157 -1.46 26.21 -2.18
C PRO A 157 -2.04 24.78 -2.19
N TYR A 158 -2.04 24.14 -1.02
CA TYR A 158 -2.58 22.80 -0.88
C TYR A 158 -4.07 22.82 -0.54
N SER A 159 -4.85 21.95 -1.18
CA SER A 159 -6.17 21.60 -0.68
C SER A 159 -6.01 20.73 0.57
N PRO A 160 -6.91 20.89 1.58
CA PRO A 160 -6.83 20.08 2.79
C PRO A 160 -7.12 18.61 2.53
N SER A 161 -6.53 17.75 3.36
CA SER A 161 -6.91 16.35 3.48
C SER A 161 -7.93 16.15 4.61
N GLY A 162 -8.55 15.00 4.68
CA GLY A 162 -9.46 14.62 5.75
C GLY A 162 -10.52 13.62 5.31
N TYR A 163 -10.96 13.72 4.09
CA TYR A 163 -12.10 12.99 3.55
C TYR A 163 -11.87 11.49 3.30
N PHE A 164 -10.67 10.98 3.54
CA PHE A 164 -10.31 9.58 3.30
C PHE A 164 -9.86 8.83 4.58
N MET A 165 -10.40 9.19 5.74
CA MET A 165 -9.93 8.67 7.03
C MET A 165 -11.01 7.95 7.84
N ASN A 166 -11.87 7.18 7.20
CA ASN A 166 -13.00 6.53 7.89
C ASN A 166 -12.74 5.06 8.31
N ALA A 167 -11.51 4.54 8.20
CA ALA A 167 -11.22 3.15 8.48
C ALA A 167 -11.12 2.80 9.98
N GLY A 168 -11.16 3.78 10.87
CA GLY A 168 -11.09 3.58 12.32
C GLY A 168 -12.44 3.63 13.02
N THR A 169 -12.40 3.84 14.34
CA THR A 169 -13.59 4.02 15.19
C THR A 169 -14.17 5.42 15.14
N GLY A 170 -13.42 6.40 14.59
CA GLY A 170 -13.84 7.79 14.45
C GLY A 170 -14.73 8.03 13.24
N ASN A 171 -15.52 9.08 13.29
CA ASN A 171 -16.29 9.59 12.16
C ASN A 171 -15.88 11.04 11.88
N LEU A 172 -15.05 11.23 10.88
CA LEU A 172 -14.51 12.54 10.54
C LEU A 172 -15.56 13.51 9.96
N ASN A 173 -16.77 13.03 9.66
CA ASN A 173 -17.92 13.87 9.32
C ASN A 173 -18.70 14.34 10.55
N ASP A 174 -18.32 13.91 11.75
CA ASP A 174 -18.85 14.36 13.02
C ASP A 174 -17.84 15.30 13.71
N PRO A 175 -18.20 16.56 13.99
CA PRO A 175 -17.31 17.50 14.66
C PRO A 175 -16.94 17.10 16.10
N ASN A 176 -17.68 16.18 16.71
CA ASN A 176 -17.37 15.66 18.05
C ASN A 176 -16.39 14.47 18.04
N SER A 177 -16.08 13.92 16.85
CA SER A 177 -15.09 12.85 16.68
C SER A 177 -13.76 13.49 16.28
N LEU A 178 -12.88 13.73 17.26
CA LEU A 178 -11.60 14.38 16.99
C LEU A 178 -10.67 13.49 16.17
N PRO A 179 -9.93 14.02 15.18
CA PRO A 179 -8.97 13.26 14.39
C PRO A 179 -7.96 12.49 15.24
N SER A 180 -7.48 13.07 16.35
CA SER A 180 -6.52 12.42 17.25
C SER A 180 -7.07 11.25 18.07
N GLU A 181 -8.37 11.03 18.05
CA GLU A 181 -9.03 9.88 18.72
C GLU A 181 -9.14 8.64 17.81
N PHE A 182 -8.62 8.72 16.61
CA PHE A 182 -8.59 7.59 15.67
C PHE A 182 -7.98 6.35 16.31
N LYS A 183 -8.67 5.22 16.21
CA LYS A 183 -8.22 3.91 16.66
C LYS A 183 -8.75 2.84 15.72
N LEU A 184 -7.98 1.78 15.54
CA LEU A 184 -8.48 0.57 14.90
C LEU A 184 -9.44 -0.16 15.85
N PRO A 185 -10.51 -0.78 15.33
CA PRO A 185 -11.42 -1.58 16.12
C PRO A 185 -10.76 -2.85 16.63
N THR A 186 -11.30 -3.38 17.74
CA THR A 186 -10.88 -4.65 18.30
C THR A 186 -12.06 -5.61 18.45
N LYS A 187 -11.80 -6.92 18.40
CA LYS A 187 -12.78 -7.96 18.74
C LYS A 187 -12.15 -9.04 19.61
N PRO A 188 -12.92 -9.66 20.54
CA PRO A 188 -12.39 -10.73 21.37
C PRO A 188 -11.97 -11.95 20.54
N MET A 189 -10.82 -12.53 20.88
CA MET A 189 -10.32 -13.79 20.35
C MET A 189 -9.84 -14.66 21.51
N LYS A 190 -10.16 -15.97 21.46
CA LYS A 190 -9.73 -16.94 22.45
C LYS A 190 -8.60 -17.80 21.88
N TYR A 191 -7.74 -18.29 22.77
CA TYR A 191 -6.79 -19.34 22.43
C TYR A 191 -7.52 -20.67 22.10
N VAL A 192 -6.88 -21.51 21.33
CA VAL A 192 -7.38 -22.85 20.96
C VAL A 192 -6.84 -23.92 21.89
N GLU A 193 -5.67 -23.71 22.51
CA GLU A 193 -5.04 -24.61 23.44
C GLU A 193 -4.29 -23.84 24.53
N ALA A 194 -4.33 -24.38 25.78
CA ALA A 194 -3.48 -23.92 26.87
C ALA A 194 -2.74 -25.11 27.46
N LYS A 195 -1.42 -25.03 27.52
CA LYS A 195 -0.57 -26.12 28.01
C LYS A 195 0.26 -25.66 29.21
N GLN A 196 0.12 -26.36 30.31
CA GLN A 196 0.96 -26.12 31.50
C GLN A 196 2.40 -26.58 31.18
N MET A 197 3.37 -25.68 31.36
CA MET A 197 4.79 -25.91 31.17
C MET A 197 5.51 -25.67 32.50
N GLU A 198 6.82 -26.02 32.54
CA GLU A 198 7.66 -25.60 33.64
C GLU A 198 7.76 -24.06 33.68
N GLY A 199 7.45 -23.46 34.80
CA GLY A 199 7.51 -22.01 35.02
C GLY A 199 6.31 -21.20 34.51
N GLY A 200 5.31 -21.77 33.84
CA GLY A 200 4.16 -21.01 33.37
C GLY A 200 3.21 -21.77 32.46
N THR A 201 2.38 -21.04 31.73
CA THR A 201 1.41 -21.61 30.80
C THR A 201 1.67 -21.07 29.38
N LEU A 202 1.76 -21.99 28.41
CA LEU A 202 1.80 -21.67 26.99
C LEU A 202 0.39 -21.70 26.41
N PHE A 203 -0.03 -20.60 25.80
CA PHE A 203 -1.30 -20.47 25.08
C PHE A 203 -1.04 -20.44 23.58
N ASP A 204 -1.76 -21.24 22.78
CA ASP A 204 -1.78 -21.23 21.31
C ASP A 204 -3.10 -20.62 20.83
N PHE A 205 -3.03 -19.57 20.03
CA PHE A 205 -4.19 -18.94 19.38
C PHE A 205 -4.56 -19.59 18.03
N GLY A 206 -3.81 -20.63 17.62
CA GLY A 206 -4.08 -21.44 16.44
C GLY A 206 -3.59 -20.84 15.13
N ILE A 207 -3.53 -19.51 15.03
CA ILE A 207 -3.04 -18.76 13.88
C ILE A 207 -2.23 -17.55 14.35
N GLU A 208 -1.34 -17.09 13.50
CA GLU A 208 -0.70 -15.79 13.68
C GLU A 208 -1.73 -14.68 13.82
N THR A 209 -1.55 -13.78 14.76
CA THR A 209 -2.52 -12.73 15.07
C THR A 209 -1.84 -11.49 15.65
N PHE A 210 -2.62 -10.43 15.84
CA PHE A 210 -2.15 -9.15 16.35
C PHE A 210 -3.19 -8.50 17.26
N GLY A 211 -2.77 -8.09 18.47
CA GLY A 211 -3.70 -7.45 19.37
C GLY A 211 -3.18 -7.29 20.78
N PHE A 212 -4.10 -6.94 21.68
CA PHE A 212 -3.83 -6.67 23.09
C PHE A 212 -4.20 -7.89 23.92
N VAL A 213 -3.24 -8.45 24.67
CA VAL A 213 -3.53 -9.54 25.61
C VAL A 213 -4.37 -9.01 26.77
N LYS A 214 -5.40 -9.74 27.15
CA LYS A 214 -6.31 -9.42 28.26
C LYS A 214 -6.31 -10.55 29.27
N PHE A 215 -6.01 -10.22 30.50
CA PHE A 215 -6.16 -11.08 31.67
C PHE A 215 -7.51 -10.84 32.33
N HIS A 216 -8.22 -11.91 32.62
CA HIS A 216 -9.48 -11.84 33.35
C HIS A 216 -9.24 -12.03 34.86
N GLN A 217 -9.78 -11.12 35.64
CA GLN A 217 -9.70 -11.16 37.12
C GLN A 217 -8.26 -11.28 37.66
N LEU A 218 -7.31 -10.55 37.06
CA LEU A 218 -5.92 -10.48 37.49
C LEU A 218 -5.83 -9.95 38.94
N SER A 219 -5.06 -10.64 39.81
CA SER A 219 -4.83 -10.27 41.19
C SER A 219 -3.46 -10.76 41.69
N GLY A 220 -2.98 -10.20 42.80
CA GLY A 220 -1.71 -10.57 43.40
C GLY A 220 -0.88 -9.39 43.86
N THR A 221 0.37 -9.65 44.23
CA THR A 221 1.35 -8.61 44.68
C THR A 221 2.69 -8.73 43.97
N GLY A 222 2.78 -9.60 42.97
CA GLY A 222 3.98 -9.88 42.21
C GLY A 222 3.91 -9.35 40.79
N LYS A 223 4.34 -10.16 39.82
CA LYS A 223 4.43 -9.77 38.42
C LYS A 223 4.00 -10.89 37.47
N LEU A 224 3.64 -10.51 36.24
CA LEU A 224 3.55 -11.39 35.09
C LEU A 224 4.71 -11.12 34.14
N THR A 225 5.30 -12.19 33.60
CA THR A 225 6.22 -12.12 32.45
C THR A 225 5.53 -12.79 31.29
N LEU A 226 5.39 -12.04 30.18
CA LEU A 226 4.79 -12.49 28.95
C LEU A 226 5.89 -12.57 27.88
N GLN A 227 6.02 -13.73 27.24
CA GLN A 227 6.90 -13.93 26.09
C GLN A 227 6.02 -14.25 24.88
N TYR A 228 6.12 -13.45 23.84
CA TYR A 228 5.33 -13.60 22.62
C TYR A 228 6.14 -14.37 21.59
N GLY A 229 5.49 -15.19 20.80
CA GLY A 229 6.13 -15.91 19.71
C GLY A 229 5.20 -16.13 18.52
N GLU A 230 5.74 -15.98 17.32
CA GLU A 230 5.11 -16.47 16.10
C GLU A 230 5.23 -18.00 16.03
N THR A 231 6.18 -18.58 16.78
CA THR A 231 6.34 -20.03 16.99
C THR A 231 6.34 -20.36 18.49
N ALA A 232 6.09 -21.63 18.83
CA ALA A 232 6.15 -22.08 20.21
C ALA A 232 7.58 -22.01 20.77
N GLU A 233 8.59 -22.30 19.94
CA GLU A 233 10.00 -22.22 20.27
C GLU A 233 10.37 -20.80 20.67
N GLU A 234 9.92 -19.78 19.93
CA GLU A 234 10.15 -18.38 20.27
C GLU A 234 9.51 -18.00 21.61
N ALA A 235 8.25 -18.35 21.80
CA ALA A 235 7.53 -18.02 23.05
C ALA A 235 8.15 -18.68 24.30
N LEU A 236 8.82 -19.82 24.15
CA LEU A 236 9.48 -20.55 25.23
C LEU A 236 10.94 -20.14 25.47
N ASP A 237 11.52 -19.36 24.58
CA ASP A 237 12.92 -18.89 24.68
C ASP A 237 13.00 -17.51 25.35
N ALA A 238 13.16 -17.48 26.66
CA ALA A 238 13.25 -16.25 27.43
C ALA A 238 14.46 -15.36 27.06
N GLU A 239 15.50 -15.95 26.50
CA GLU A 239 16.73 -15.24 26.13
C GLU A 239 16.60 -14.56 24.76
N HIS A 240 15.92 -15.23 23.79
CA HIS A 240 15.96 -14.83 22.40
C HIS A 240 14.59 -14.44 21.80
N CYS A 241 13.47 -14.60 22.55
CA CYS A 241 12.17 -14.12 22.02
C CYS A 241 12.25 -12.65 21.66
N GLU A 242 11.72 -12.26 20.50
CA GLU A 242 11.83 -10.88 19.99
C GLU A 242 11.00 -9.88 20.80
N THR A 243 9.86 -10.31 21.30
CA THR A 243 8.94 -9.45 22.08
C THR A 243 8.57 -10.08 23.41
N PHE A 244 8.58 -9.27 24.47
CA PHE A 244 8.17 -9.67 25.81
C PHE A 244 7.69 -8.46 26.60
N ASP A 245 6.84 -8.72 27.62
CA ASP A 245 6.41 -7.72 28.59
C ASP A 245 6.61 -8.24 30.03
N ILE A 246 6.88 -7.31 30.94
CA ILE A 246 6.85 -7.55 32.39
C ILE A 246 5.83 -6.57 32.95
N VAL A 247 4.85 -7.09 33.68
CA VAL A 247 3.73 -6.32 34.22
C VAL A 247 3.68 -6.49 35.73
N ASP A 248 3.75 -5.36 36.43
CA ASP A 248 3.43 -5.30 37.86
C ASP A 248 1.92 -5.41 38.05
N ILE A 249 1.49 -6.22 39.04
CA ILE A 249 0.07 -6.49 39.22
C ILE A 249 -0.64 -5.23 39.76
N PRO A 250 -1.70 -4.75 39.09
CA PRO A 250 -2.52 -3.66 39.60
C PRO A 250 -3.17 -4.01 40.95
N ALA A 251 -3.36 -2.99 41.79
CA ALA A 251 -4.02 -3.20 43.09
C ALA A 251 -5.47 -3.69 42.91
N GLY A 252 -5.84 -4.70 43.68
CA GLY A 252 -7.18 -5.31 43.64
C GLY A 252 -7.28 -6.45 42.63
N LYS A 253 -8.49 -7.00 42.49
CA LYS A 253 -8.82 -8.04 41.50
C LYS A 253 -9.67 -7.43 40.39
N SER A 254 -9.16 -7.41 39.13
CA SER A 254 -9.84 -6.80 37.99
C SER A 254 -9.36 -7.37 36.67
N ASP A 255 -10.14 -7.14 35.61
CA ASP A 255 -9.69 -7.38 34.26
C ASP A 255 -8.55 -6.38 33.91
N TYR A 256 -7.49 -6.88 33.27
CA TYR A 256 -6.35 -6.07 32.85
C TYR A 256 -6.03 -6.33 31.38
N THR A 257 -6.04 -5.27 30.59
CA THR A 257 -5.63 -5.33 29.19
C THR A 257 -4.24 -4.72 29.03
N MET A 258 -3.36 -5.43 28.34
CA MET A 258 -2.02 -4.93 28.03
C MET A 258 -2.11 -3.60 27.28
N PRO A 259 -1.25 -2.60 27.59
CA PRO A 259 -1.33 -1.28 26.97
C PRO A 259 -0.82 -1.25 25.53
N ARG A 260 -0.09 -2.29 25.10
CA ARG A 260 0.49 -2.39 23.75
C ARG A 260 0.02 -3.66 23.07
N SER A 261 -0.22 -3.55 21.77
CA SER A 261 -0.52 -4.69 20.90
C SER A 261 0.76 -5.39 20.46
N ASN A 262 0.74 -6.70 20.38
CA ASN A 262 1.82 -7.54 19.93
C ASN A 262 1.37 -8.52 18.85
N ALA A 263 2.30 -8.91 17.97
CA ALA A 263 2.16 -10.06 17.10
C ALA A 263 2.38 -11.33 17.89
N LEU A 264 1.56 -12.32 17.69
CA LEU A 264 1.70 -13.63 18.35
C LEU A 264 0.81 -14.68 17.69
N ARG A 265 1.30 -15.89 17.65
CA ARG A 265 0.47 -17.10 17.65
C ARG A 265 0.50 -17.73 19.03
N TYR A 266 1.65 -17.67 19.67
CA TYR A 266 1.88 -18.24 20.99
C TYR A 266 2.21 -17.15 22.00
N ILE A 267 1.78 -17.38 23.25
CA ILE A 267 2.20 -16.57 24.39
C ILE A 267 2.52 -17.47 25.57
N PHE A 268 3.71 -17.33 26.12
CA PHE A 268 4.06 -17.97 27.39
C PHE A 268 3.90 -16.96 28.52
N VAL A 269 3.12 -17.34 29.54
CA VAL A 269 2.83 -16.50 30.70
C VAL A 269 3.40 -17.15 31.95
N ALA A 270 4.41 -16.51 32.54
CA ALA A 270 4.93 -16.83 33.87
C ALA A 270 4.33 -15.90 34.90
N ALA A 271 3.70 -16.46 35.96
CA ALA A 271 3.06 -15.73 37.02
C ALA A 271 3.85 -15.89 38.31
N GLU A 272 4.35 -14.81 38.89
CA GLU A 272 5.05 -14.77 40.18
C GLU A 272 4.20 -14.01 41.19
N ASN A 273 3.67 -14.70 42.21
CA ASN A 273 2.73 -14.13 43.19
C ASN A 273 1.55 -13.40 42.52
N ALA A 274 1.03 -13.98 41.47
CA ALA A 274 -0.04 -13.44 40.63
C ALA A 274 -0.99 -14.60 40.26
N GLU A 275 -2.29 -14.29 40.16
CA GLU A 275 -3.35 -15.20 39.74
C GLU A 275 -4.28 -14.51 38.74
N TYR A 276 -4.80 -15.25 37.79
CA TYR A 276 -5.82 -14.82 36.84
C TYR A 276 -6.75 -15.98 36.50
N ASP A 277 -8.00 -15.67 36.16
CA ASP A 277 -9.00 -16.70 35.85
C ASP A 277 -8.87 -17.22 34.41
N ASP A 278 -8.55 -16.36 33.45
CA ASP A 278 -8.42 -16.72 32.02
C ASP A 278 -7.56 -15.66 31.25
N VAL A 279 -7.14 -16.03 30.05
CA VAL A 279 -6.46 -15.14 29.09
C VAL A 279 -7.27 -15.06 27.79
N SER A 280 -7.35 -13.88 27.20
CA SER A 280 -7.91 -13.66 25.86
C SER A 280 -7.11 -12.60 25.12
N LEU A 281 -7.38 -12.45 23.82
CA LEU A 281 -6.82 -11.39 22.99
C LEU A 281 -7.93 -10.45 22.54
N LEU A 282 -7.67 -9.15 22.57
CA LEU A 282 -8.43 -8.17 21.82
C LEU A 282 -7.72 -8.02 20.48
N TYR A 283 -8.15 -8.81 19.48
CA TYR A 283 -7.65 -8.77 18.11
C TYR A 283 -7.94 -7.41 17.49
N GLU A 284 -6.89 -6.70 17.09
CA GLU A 284 -6.98 -5.36 16.48
C GLU A 284 -6.87 -5.49 14.95
N TYR A 285 -7.75 -4.85 14.20
CA TYR A 285 -7.82 -5.01 12.74
C TYR A 285 -8.28 -3.74 12.03
N ALA A 286 -7.83 -3.54 10.79
CA ALA A 286 -8.46 -2.58 9.89
C ALA A 286 -9.78 -3.17 9.35
N PRO A 287 -10.89 -2.41 9.39
CA PRO A 287 -12.20 -2.91 8.99
C PRO A 287 -12.36 -2.90 7.45
N VAL A 288 -11.45 -3.56 6.74
CA VAL A 288 -11.50 -3.67 5.27
C VAL A 288 -12.51 -4.72 4.82
N GLU A 289 -13.14 -4.48 3.68
CA GLU A 289 -14.09 -5.41 3.06
C GLU A 289 -13.37 -6.43 2.17
N TYR A 290 -13.70 -7.71 2.30
CA TYR A 290 -13.22 -8.76 1.41
C TYR A 290 -14.04 -8.76 0.11
N ARG A 291 -13.61 -8.00 -0.90
CA ARG A 291 -14.30 -7.87 -2.17
C ARG A 291 -13.87 -8.93 -3.19
N ALA A 292 -12.62 -9.35 -3.14
CA ALA A 292 -12.11 -10.38 -4.03
C ALA A 292 -12.41 -11.80 -3.53
N SER A 293 -12.45 -12.71 -4.49
CA SER A 293 -12.44 -14.16 -4.24
C SER A 293 -11.64 -14.87 -5.33
N PHE A 294 -11.03 -15.99 -4.98
CA PHE A 294 -10.40 -16.90 -5.93
C PHE A 294 -10.60 -18.33 -5.46
N LYS A 295 -10.99 -19.20 -6.38
CA LYS A 295 -11.10 -20.64 -6.14
C LYS A 295 -10.76 -21.40 -7.41
N CYS A 296 -10.05 -22.50 -7.28
CA CYS A 296 -9.69 -23.39 -8.38
C CYS A 296 -9.75 -24.86 -7.97
N ASN A 297 -9.43 -25.76 -8.90
CA ASN A 297 -9.36 -27.20 -8.64
C ASN A 297 -8.19 -27.65 -7.76
N ASP A 298 -7.20 -26.81 -7.52
CA ASP A 298 -6.01 -27.12 -6.73
C ASP A 298 -6.14 -26.56 -5.30
N GLU A 299 -6.29 -27.44 -4.31
CA GLU A 299 -6.51 -27.05 -2.91
C GLU A 299 -5.28 -26.38 -2.27
N GLU A 300 -4.05 -26.71 -2.74
CA GLU A 300 -2.84 -26.04 -2.27
C GLU A 300 -2.83 -24.57 -2.72
N VAL A 301 -3.21 -24.30 -3.97
CA VAL A 301 -3.33 -22.93 -4.50
C VAL A 301 -4.44 -22.15 -3.78
N ASN A 302 -5.59 -22.79 -3.52
CA ASN A 302 -6.67 -22.20 -2.73
C ASN A 302 -6.16 -21.81 -1.33
N LYS A 303 -5.41 -22.69 -0.67
CA LYS A 303 -4.83 -22.43 0.64
C LYS A 303 -3.80 -21.31 0.61
N ILE A 304 -2.94 -21.25 -0.42
CA ILE A 304 -1.97 -20.17 -0.61
C ILE A 304 -2.69 -18.84 -0.74
N TRP A 305 -3.76 -18.77 -1.54
CA TRP A 305 -4.54 -17.54 -1.68
C TRP A 305 -5.18 -17.08 -0.37
N GLU A 306 -5.77 -18.00 0.40
CA GLU A 306 -6.41 -17.71 1.70
C GLU A 306 -5.40 -17.21 2.74
N VAL A 307 -4.21 -17.82 2.81
CA VAL A 307 -3.14 -17.40 3.74
C VAL A 307 -2.55 -16.06 3.29
N GLY A 308 -2.40 -15.83 1.98
CA GLY A 308 -1.99 -14.54 1.43
C GLY A 308 -2.98 -13.44 1.81
N ARG A 309 -4.28 -13.68 1.64
CA ARG A 309 -5.36 -12.76 2.05
C ARG A 309 -5.26 -12.40 3.54
N TYR A 310 -5.04 -13.40 4.39
CA TYR A 310 -4.94 -13.17 5.83
C TYR A 310 -3.64 -12.41 6.20
N THR A 311 -2.54 -12.70 5.52
CA THR A 311 -1.28 -11.97 5.67
C THR A 311 -1.46 -10.49 5.34
N LEU A 312 -2.05 -10.19 4.19
CA LEU A 312 -2.32 -8.81 3.77
C LEU A 312 -3.29 -8.09 4.73
N GLN A 313 -4.29 -8.80 5.27
CA GLN A 313 -5.21 -8.23 6.26
C GLN A 313 -4.48 -7.81 7.54
N LEU A 314 -3.58 -8.65 8.07
CA LEU A 314 -2.85 -8.35 9.29
C LEU A 314 -1.90 -7.17 9.13
N THR A 315 -1.31 -7.01 7.94
CA THR A 315 -0.40 -5.90 7.61
C THR A 315 -1.10 -4.65 7.08
N THR A 316 -2.42 -4.71 6.86
CA THR A 316 -3.27 -3.54 6.60
C THR A 316 -3.70 -2.96 7.94
N ARG A 317 -3.15 -1.79 8.28
CA ARG A 317 -3.36 -1.14 9.57
C ARG A 317 -3.84 0.30 9.36
N GLU A 318 -3.42 1.22 10.20
CA GLU A 318 -3.56 2.67 9.97
C GLU A 318 -2.98 3.07 8.61
N VAL A 319 -1.90 2.42 8.22
CA VAL A 319 -1.25 2.42 6.91
C VAL A 319 -0.90 0.97 6.55
N PHE A 320 -0.45 0.71 5.33
CA PHE A 320 0.19 -0.57 5.01
C PHE A 320 1.57 -0.63 5.68
N ILE A 321 1.80 -1.66 6.46
CA ILE A 321 3.08 -1.90 7.16
C ILE A 321 3.76 -3.14 6.57
N ASP A 322 5.07 -3.22 6.79
CA ASP A 322 5.93 -4.35 6.39
C ASP A 322 5.53 -5.66 7.08
N GLY A 323 5.55 -5.67 8.40
CA GLY A 323 5.24 -6.82 9.23
C GLY A 323 4.65 -6.44 10.58
N ILE A 324 4.06 -7.42 11.28
CA ILE A 324 3.37 -7.16 12.55
C ILE A 324 4.25 -7.43 13.79
N LYS A 325 5.32 -8.21 13.67
CA LYS A 325 6.20 -8.54 14.81
C LYS A 325 7.13 -7.40 15.15
N ARG A 326 7.88 -6.90 14.18
CA ARG A 326 8.86 -5.84 14.35
C ARG A 326 8.77 -4.83 13.20
N ASP A 327 9.50 -3.73 13.33
CA ASP A 327 9.40 -2.53 12.53
C ASP A 327 8.01 -1.92 12.56
N ARG A 328 6.98 -2.60 12.08
CA ARG A 328 5.59 -2.13 12.03
C ARG A 328 5.53 -0.74 11.40
N TRP A 329 6.20 -0.59 10.28
CA TRP A 329 6.41 0.69 9.63
C TRP A 329 6.00 0.64 8.16
N ALA A 330 5.67 1.80 7.61
CA ALA A 330 5.48 1.93 6.17
C ALA A 330 6.85 1.98 5.48
N TRP A 331 7.26 0.89 4.84
CA TRP A 331 8.41 0.81 3.95
C TRP A 331 7.93 0.93 2.51
N SER A 332 8.58 1.78 1.67
CA SER A 332 8.01 2.15 0.37
C SER A 332 7.95 0.99 -0.62
N GLY A 333 8.95 0.10 -0.63
CA GLY A 333 8.93 -1.10 -1.47
C GLY A 333 7.81 -2.07 -1.09
N ASP A 334 7.62 -2.31 0.22
CA ASP A 334 6.55 -3.14 0.79
C ASP A 334 5.17 -2.55 0.50
N ALA A 335 5.05 -1.24 0.69
CA ALA A 335 3.80 -0.53 0.48
C ALA A 335 3.38 -0.55 -0.99
N TYR A 336 4.32 -0.41 -1.93
CA TYR A 336 4.02 -0.48 -3.36
C TYR A 336 3.42 -1.84 -3.73
N GLN A 337 4.01 -2.94 -3.27
CA GLN A 337 3.44 -4.27 -3.47
C GLN A 337 2.09 -4.43 -2.76
N SER A 338 1.95 -3.87 -1.56
CA SER A 338 0.67 -3.88 -0.83
C SER A 338 -0.43 -3.14 -1.60
N TYR A 339 -0.14 -2.02 -2.29
CA TYR A 339 -1.11 -1.35 -3.16
C TYR A 339 -1.56 -2.26 -4.30
N LEU A 340 -0.60 -2.90 -4.99
CA LEU A 340 -0.89 -3.80 -6.09
C LEU A 340 -1.76 -4.99 -5.65
N MET A 341 -1.43 -5.62 -4.51
CA MET A 341 -2.23 -6.70 -3.93
C MET A 341 -3.62 -6.22 -3.47
N ASN A 342 -3.69 -5.03 -2.88
CA ASN A 342 -4.93 -4.42 -2.41
C ASN A 342 -5.93 -4.21 -3.56
N TYR A 343 -5.48 -3.82 -4.75
CA TYR A 343 -6.37 -3.68 -5.92
C TYR A 343 -7.00 -5.02 -6.36
N TYR A 344 -6.44 -6.14 -5.96
CA TYR A 344 -6.95 -7.49 -6.23
C TYR A 344 -7.54 -8.17 -4.98
N MET A 345 -7.75 -7.42 -3.88
CA MET A 345 -8.28 -7.99 -2.63
C MET A 345 -9.37 -7.12 -2.00
N PHE A 346 -8.97 -6.02 -1.36
CA PHE A 346 -9.88 -5.16 -0.59
C PHE A 346 -10.35 -3.96 -1.39
N PHE A 347 -9.50 -3.46 -2.26
CA PHE A 347 -9.67 -2.18 -2.95
C PHE A 347 -9.84 -1.01 -1.95
N ASP A 348 -9.10 -1.05 -0.85
CA ASP A 348 -9.11 -0.01 0.19
C ASP A 348 -8.25 1.17 -0.27
N LEU A 349 -8.92 2.23 -0.69
CA LEU A 349 -8.27 3.43 -1.21
C LEU A 349 -7.79 4.36 -0.09
N GLU A 350 -8.42 4.29 1.07
CA GLU A 350 -8.11 5.17 2.19
C GLU A 350 -6.77 4.82 2.83
N THR A 351 -6.53 3.56 3.14
CA THR A 351 -5.23 3.11 3.65
C THR A 351 -4.13 3.35 2.61
N THR A 352 -4.43 3.18 1.31
CA THR A 352 -3.47 3.46 0.24
C THR A 352 -3.03 4.93 0.26
N LYS A 353 -3.96 5.88 0.28
CA LYS A 353 -3.66 7.32 0.32
C LYS A 353 -2.89 7.70 1.59
N ARG A 354 -3.32 7.21 2.76
CA ARG A 354 -2.62 7.44 4.03
C ARG A 354 -1.17 6.98 3.98
N THR A 355 -0.95 5.77 3.43
CA THR A 355 0.40 5.21 3.32
C THR A 355 1.28 6.05 2.41
N MET A 356 0.77 6.53 1.27
CA MET A 356 1.50 7.40 0.35
C MET A 356 1.94 8.70 1.04
N TYR A 357 1.08 9.32 1.84
CA TYR A 357 1.45 10.51 2.59
C TYR A 357 2.44 10.23 3.73
N THR A 358 2.22 9.16 4.50
CA THR A 358 3.15 8.75 5.59
C THR A 358 4.56 8.53 5.06
N LEU A 359 4.69 7.83 3.93
CA LEU A 359 5.99 7.56 3.30
C LEU A 359 6.66 8.84 2.82
N ARG A 360 5.89 9.76 2.23
CA ARG A 360 6.45 11.00 1.66
C ARG A 360 6.99 11.93 2.74
N GLY A 361 6.33 11.98 3.88
CA GLY A 361 6.69 12.83 5.00
C GLY A 361 6.58 14.33 4.72
N SER A 362 7.28 15.10 5.56
CA SER A 362 7.24 16.57 5.58
C SER A 362 8.16 17.19 4.52
N GLU A 363 8.01 18.51 4.33
CA GLU A 363 8.91 19.35 3.54
C GLU A 363 9.92 20.07 4.45
N PRO A 364 11.12 20.40 3.97
CA PRO A 364 11.72 20.00 2.69
C PRO A 364 12.17 18.53 2.69
N VAL A 365 12.27 17.92 1.50
CA VAL A 365 12.88 16.58 1.36
C VAL A 365 14.36 16.66 1.68
N MET A 366 14.80 15.90 2.67
CA MET A 366 16.19 15.89 3.13
C MET A 366 16.89 14.57 2.87
N VAL A 367 16.14 13.49 2.69
CA VAL A 367 16.62 12.12 2.48
C VAL A 367 15.69 11.39 1.52
N HIS A 368 16.17 10.30 0.93
CA HIS A 368 15.31 9.36 0.20
C HIS A 368 14.23 8.77 1.12
N LEU A 369 13.12 8.30 0.56
CA LEU A 369 12.07 7.66 1.35
C LEU A 369 12.65 6.47 2.11
N ASN A 370 12.35 6.38 3.40
CA ASN A 370 12.97 5.42 4.32
C ASN A 370 14.52 5.42 4.33
N ASN A 371 15.15 6.49 3.85
CA ASN A 371 16.60 6.60 3.63
C ASN A 371 17.16 5.62 2.59
N ILE A 372 16.30 5.06 1.74
CA ILE A 372 16.63 4.05 0.73
C ILE A 372 16.40 4.64 -0.68
N LEU A 373 17.41 4.50 -1.55
CA LEU A 373 17.41 5.12 -2.88
C LEU A 373 16.24 4.63 -3.75
N ASP A 374 16.14 3.33 -3.98
CA ASP A 374 15.10 2.70 -4.81
C ASP A 374 13.68 2.88 -4.25
N TYR A 375 13.52 3.01 -2.93
CA TYR A 375 12.23 3.23 -2.29
C TYR A 375 11.56 4.55 -2.68
N SER A 376 12.35 5.57 -3.02
CA SER A 376 11.82 6.81 -3.59
C SER A 376 11.16 6.56 -4.95
N PHE A 377 11.70 5.64 -5.76
CA PHE A 377 11.19 5.35 -7.10
C PHE A 377 9.87 4.58 -7.08
N TYR A 378 9.75 3.59 -6.20
CA TYR A 378 8.49 2.84 -6.00
C TYR A 378 7.31 3.74 -5.61
N TRP A 379 7.57 4.79 -4.85
CA TRP A 379 6.53 5.72 -4.44
C TRP A 379 5.91 6.47 -5.62
N PHE A 380 6.72 6.91 -6.60
CA PHE A 380 6.20 7.53 -7.82
C PHE A 380 5.31 6.57 -8.61
N MET A 381 5.79 5.35 -8.80
CA MET A 381 5.05 4.31 -9.52
C MET A 381 3.74 3.97 -8.82
N GLY A 382 3.76 3.88 -7.50
CA GLY A 382 2.56 3.61 -6.69
C GLY A 382 1.46 4.66 -6.88
N ILE A 383 1.80 5.94 -6.99
CA ILE A 383 0.83 7.03 -7.24
C ILE A 383 0.20 6.92 -8.63
N TYR A 384 1.02 6.63 -9.65
CA TYR A 384 0.51 6.46 -11.00
C TYR A 384 -0.40 5.22 -11.11
N ASP A 385 -0.01 4.10 -10.52
CA ASP A 385 -0.83 2.90 -10.48
C ASP A 385 -2.14 3.17 -9.72
N TYR A 386 -2.09 3.90 -8.61
CA TYR A 386 -3.30 4.33 -7.93
C TYR A 386 -4.27 5.06 -8.89
N TYR A 387 -3.77 6.01 -9.67
CA TYR A 387 -4.58 6.69 -10.67
C TYR A 387 -5.11 5.72 -11.75
N GLN A 388 -4.29 4.80 -12.25
CA GLN A 388 -4.71 3.81 -13.24
C GLN A 388 -5.85 2.93 -12.73
N TYR A 389 -5.73 2.43 -11.49
CA TYR A 389 -6.77 1.56 -10.91
C TYR A 389 -8.04 2.32 -10.51
N THR A 390 -7.95 3.59 -10.16
CA THR A 390 -9.07 4.34 -9.55
C THR A 390 -9.67 5.42 -10.43
N GLY A 391 -8.89 6.04 -11.32
CA GLY A 391 -9.28 7.23 -12.06
C GLY A 391 -9.28 8.52 -11.22
N ASP A 392 -8.78 8.50 -9.97
CA ASP A 392 -8.83 9.62 -9.03
C ASP A 392 -7.83 10.73 -9.39
N VAL A 393 -8.17 11.54 -10.38
CA VAL A 393 -7.36 12.70 -10.79
C VAL A 393 -7.30 13.78 -9.71
N ALA A 394 -8.29 13.84 -8.82
CA ALA A 394 -8.31 14.83 -7.74
C ALA A 394 -7.18 14.54 -6.73
N PHE A 395 -7.01 13.28 -6.34
CA PHE A 395 -5.89 12.88 -5.49
C PHE A 395 -4.55 13.06 -6.18
N LEU A 396 -4.43 12.68 -7.47
CA LEU A 396 -3.20 12.92 -8.23
C LEU A 396 -2.82 14.41 -8.23
N LYS A 397 -3.78 15.30 -8.48
CA LYS A 397 -3.56 16.75 -8.42
C LYS A 397 -3.12 17.22 -7.03
N GLN A 398 -3.68 16.63 -5.97
CA GLN A 398 -3.37 17.00 -4.59
C GLN A 398 -1.94 16.57 -4.19
N ILE A 399 -1.49 15.37 -4.60
CA ILE A 399 -0.19 14.84 -4.20
C ILE A 399 0.96 15.27 -5.13
N TYR A 400 0.65 15.73 -6.34
CA TYR A 400 1.64 16.08 -7.37
C TYR A 400 2.72 17.08 -6.91
N PRO A 401 2.43 18.16 -6.14
CA PRO A 401 3.48 19.02 -5.61
C PRO A 401 4.51 18.29 -4.75
N LYS A 402 4.10 17.23 -4.03
CA LYS A 402 5.01 16.38 -3.26
C LYS A 402 5.83 15.44 -4.15
N MET A 403 5.29 15.05 -5.31
CA MET A 403 6.05 14.33 -6.35
C MET A 403 7.14 15.23 -6.94
N GLU A 404 6.81 16.46 -7.31
CA GLU A 404 7.78 17.42 -7.85
C GLU A 404 8.95 17.66 -6.88
N SER A 405 8.67 17.93 -5.61
CA SER A 405 9.72 18.23 -4.64
C SER A 405 10.63 17.02 -4.35
N LEU A 406 10.07 15.79 -4.33
CA LEU A 406 10.89 14.58 -4.22
C LEU A 406 11.72 14.34 -5.48
N MET A 407 11.15 14.54 -6.67
CA MET A 407 11.89 14.37 -7.91
C MET A 407 12.99 15.44 -8.04
N ASP A 408 12.75 16.69 -7.67
CA ASP A 408 13.78 17.73 -7.63
C ASP A 408 14.96 17.31 -6.70
N PHE A 409 14.65 16.74 -5.50
CA PHE A 409 15.68 16.20 -4.60
C PHE A 409 16.50 15.08 -5.27
N VAL A 410 15.86 14.15 -5.97
CA VAL A 410 16.54 13.06 -6.69
C VAL A 410 17.42 13.62 -7.81
N LEU A 411 16.89 14.57 -8.60
CA LEU A 411 17.60 15.16 -9.73
C LEU A 411 18.85 15.95 -9.31
N ASP A 412 18.82 16.60 -8.15
CA ASP A 412 19.95 17.33 -7.58
C ASP A 412 21.09 16.39 -7.08
N ARG A 413 20.83 15.10 -6.95
CA ARG A 413 21.75 14.08 -6.43
C ARG A 413 22.34 13.15 -7.49
N ARG A 414 22.06 13.42 -8.77
CA ARG A 414 22.63 12.65 -9.89
C ARG A 414 24.12 12.94 -10.06
N ASN A 415 24.85 11.95 -10.58
CA ASN A 415 26.25 12.12 -10.98
C ASN A 415 26.38 12.93 -12.29
N ASP A 416 27.61 13.19 -12.73
CA ASP A 416 27.93 13.97 -13.94
C ASP A 416 27.36 13.33 -15.22
N ARG A 417 27.05 12.04 -15.19
CA ARG A 417 26.39 11.34 -16.30
C ARG A 417 24.86 11.47 -16.27
N GLY A 418 24.29 12.10 -15.25
CA GLY A 418 22.86 12.20 -15.04
C GLY A 418 22.21 10.91 -14.53
N LEU A 419 23.00 9.97 -14.00
CA LEU A 419 22.57 8.72 -13.38
C LEU A 419 22.55 8.84 -11.86
N VAL A 420 21.88 7.91 -11.16
CA VAL A 420 21.80 7.89 -9.70
C VAL A 420 22.83 6.92 -9.12
N GLU A 421 23.36 7.28 -7.97
CA GLU A 421 24.25 6.48 -7.15
C GLU A 421 23.87 6.66 -5.67
N GLY A 422 24.14 5.67 -4.81
CA GLY A 422 24.06 5.85 -3.37
C GLY A 422 25.16 6.82 -2.91
N LEU A 423 24.76 7.98 -2.36
CA LEU A 423 25.68 8.95 -1.77
C LEU A 423 25.86 8.67 -0.27
N GLU A 424 26.83 9.38 0.37
CA GLU A 424 27.02 9.26 1.82
C GLU A 424 25.69 9.51 2.56
N GLY A 425 25.29 8.56 3.38
CA GLY A 425 24.03 8.57 4.13
C GLY A 425 22.84 7.92 3.42
N ASP A 426 22.93 7.58 2.14
CA ASP A 426 21.90 6.81 1.44
C ASP A 426 22.15 5.31 1.63
N TRP A 427 21.07 4.56 1.70
CA TRP A 427 21.09 3.12 1.66
C TRP A 427 20.63 2.64 0.28
N VAL A 428 21.48 1.92 -0.45
CA VAL A 428 21.11 1.16 -1.66
C VAL A 428 20.73 -0.23 -1.18
N TYR A 429 19.44 -0.57 -1.24
CA TYR A 429 18.92 -1.79 -0.62
C TYR A 429 18.70 -2.92 -1.63
N ILE A 430 17.86 -2.68 -2.63
CA ILE A 430 17.42 -3.62 -3.68
C ILE A 430 16.72 -4.84 -3.09
N ASP A 431 17.44 -5.72 -2.35
CA ASP A 431 16.93 -6.97 -1.75
C ASP A 431 17.80 -7.40 -0.56
N TRP A 432 17.33 -8.36 0.22
CA TRP A 432 18.12 -9.11 1.18
C TRP A 432 18.90 -10.22 0.46
N PHE A 433 20.04 -9.86 -0.11
CA PHE A 433 20.91 -10.83 -0.80
C PHE A 433 21.46 -11.86 0.19
N ASP A 434 21.53 -13.14 -0.25
CA ASP A 434 22.23 -14.21 0.49
C ASP A 434 23.75 -14.15 0.28
N ASP A 435 24.18 -13.74 -0.91
CA ASP A 435 25.58 -13.55 -1.29
C ASP A 435 25.98 -12.05 -1.19
N GLN A 436 27.29 -11.80 -1.08
CA GLN A 436 27.78 -10.43 -1.12
C GLN A 436 27.70 -9.87 -2.55
N VAL A 437 27.09 -8.69 -2.67
CA VAL A 437 27.05 -7.88 -3.88
C VAL A 437 27.68 -6.50 -3.63
N ASP A 438 28.37 -5.95 -4.62
CA ASP A 438 28.90 -4.58 -4.54
C ASP A 438 27.82 -3.60 -4.98
N ILE A 439 27.09 -3.02 -4.01
CA ILE A 439 26.02 -2.05 -4.23
C ILE A 439 26.52 -0.62 -4.45
N THR A 440 27.80 -0.42 -4.79
CA THR A 440 28.40 0.92 -4.99
C THR A 440 28.46 1.29 -6.48
N GLY A 441 28.56 2.59 -6.75
CA GLY A 441 28.58 3.13 -8.11
C GLY A 441 27.20 3.14 -8.77
N GLU A 442 27.19 3.11 -10.09
CA GLU A 442 25.96 3.09 -10.90
C GLU A 442 25.39 1.65 -10.94
N VAL A 443 24.45 1.35 -10.06
CA VAL A 443 23.76 0.04 -10.04
C VAL A 443 22.69 0.00 -11.14
N SER A 444 22.71 -1.00 -12.00
CA SER A 444 21.83 -1.09 -13.18
C SER A 444 20.34 -1.14 -12.80
N PHE A 445 19.99 -1.85 -11.73
CA PHE A 445 18.64 -1.89 -11.18
C PHE A 445 18.13 -0.49 -10.84
N GLU A 446 18.95 0.32 -10.14
CA GLU A 446 18.59 1.69 -9.76
C GLU A 446 18.31 2.58 -10.97
N GLN A 447 19.09 2.43 -12.05
CA GLN A 447 18.87 3.21 -13.27
C GLN A 447 17.55 2.83 -13.96
N ILE A 448 17.17 1.55 -13.93
CA ILE A 448 15.92 1.06 -14.51
C ILE A 448 14.72 1.64 -13.75
N VAL A 449 14.69 1.57 -12.41
CA VAL A 449 13.57 2.09 -11.62
C VAL A 449 13.55 3.62 -11.57
N PHE A 450 14.71 4.27 -11.65
CA PHE A 450 14.81 5.73 -11.83
C PHE A 450 14.24 6.17 -13.19
N CYS A 451 14.62 5.50 -14.29
CA CYS A 451 14.05 5.76 -15.61
C CYS A 451 12.53 5.63 -15.59
N LYS A 452 12.00 4.55 -14.96
CA LYS A 452 10.56 4.33 -14.82
C LYS A 452 9.86 5.42 -14.01
N SER A 453 10.50 5.93 -12.96
CA SER A 453 9.93 7.03 -12.18
C SER A 453 9.88 8.35 -12.95
N LEU A 454 10.84 8.63 -13.86
CA LEU A 454 10.81 9.77 -14.77
C LEU A 454 9.69 9.63 -15.82
N GLU A 455 9.50 8.44 -16.40
CA GLU A 455 8.36 8.14 -17.28
C GLU A 455 7.04 8.35 -16.54
N THR A 456 6.97 7.94 -15.28
CA THR A 456 5.81 8.15 -14.40
C THR A 456 5.52 9.63 -14.18
N MET A 457 6.55 10.44 -13.91
CA MET A 457 6.41 11.90 -13.77
C MET A 457 5.92 12.54 -15.09
N THR A 458 6.40 12.06 -16.23
CA THR A 458 5.92 12.49 -17.55
C THR A 458 4.41 12.27 -17.68
N LEU A 459 3.95 11.03 -17.45
CA LEU A 459 2.55 10.65 -17.55
C LEU A 459 1.65 11.43 -16.57
N CYS A 460 2.07 11.58 -15.32
CA CYS A 460 1.33 12.36 -14.32
C CYS A 460 1.21 13.83 -14.71
N SER A 461 2.28 14.42 -15.26
CA SER A 461 2.28 15.81 -15.77
C SER A 461 1.33 15.99 -16.95
N GLU A 462 1.29 15.03 -17.88
CA GLU A 462 0.38 15.03 -19.03
C GLU A 462 -1.09 14.95 -18.57
N ILE A 463 -1.42 14.05 -17.63
CA ILE A 463 -2.76 13.91 -17.07
C ILE A 463 -3.23 15.22 -16.44
N LEU A 464 -2.33 15.94 -15.77
CA LEU A 464 -2.64 17.21 -15.12
C LEU A 464 -2.55 18.42 -16.06
N GLY A 465 -2.18 18.23 -17.33
CA GLY A 465 -2.05 19.28 -18.34
C GLY A 465 -0.83 20.21 -18.12
N ILE A 466 0.21 19.75 -17.42
CA ILE A 466 1.43 20.51 -17.11
C ILE A 466 2.50 20.21 -18.18
N GLY A 467 2.28 20.70 -19.40
CA GLY A 467 3.08 20.33 -20.57
C GLY A 467 4.58 20.63 -20.48
N SER A 468 5.00 21.68 -19.77
CA SER A 468 6.42 22.00 -19.56
C SER A 468 7.14 20.94 -18.72
N GLU A 469 6.52 20.49 -17.65
CA GLU A 469 7.09 19.45 -16.78
C GLU A 469 7.06 18.09 -17.48
N ALA A 470 5.99 17.77 -18.22
CA ALA A 470 5.94 16.56 -19.04
C ALA A 470 7.13 16.48 -20.03
N GLN A 471 7.41 17.57 -20.77
CA GLN A 471 8.55 17.62 -21.70
C GLN A 471 9.89 17.49 -20.98
N LYS A 472 10.05 18.11 -19.80
CA LYS A 472 11.27 18.02 -18.98
C LYS A 472 11.55 16.57 -18.57
N TYR A 473 10.54 15.91 -17.99
CA TYR A 473 10.70 14.53 -17.48
C TYR A 473 10.84 13.51 -18.62
N ASP A 474 10.14 13.67 -19.73
CA ASP A 474 10.29 12.84 -20.93
C ASP A 474 11.72 12.91 -21.50
N ALA A 475 12.30 14.12 -21.58
CA ALA A 475 13.68 14.28 -22.02
C ALA A 475 14.68 13.60 -21.08
N LEU A 476 14.48 13.71 -19.78
CA LEU A 476 15.31 13.05 -18.77
C LEU A 476 15.16 11.52 -18.82
N ALA A 477 13.94 11.00 -18.97
CA ALA A 477 13.68 9.57 -19.11
C ALA A 477 14.39 8.99 -20.33
N LYS A 478 14.30 9.67 -21.49
CA LYS A 478 14.99 9.27 -22.72
C LYS A 478 16.51 9.29 -22.57
N ASP A 479 17.05 10.27 -21.87
CA ASP A 479 18.49 10.36 -21.59
C ASP A 479 18.96 9.17 -20.75
N VAL A 480 18.31 8.89 -19.60
CA VAL A 480 18.62 7.72 -18.75
C VAL A 480 18.42 6.42 -19.53
N ARG A 481 17.30 6.30 -20.27
CA ARG A 481 16.98 5.11 -21.08
C ARG A 481 18.10 4.79 -22.08
N SER A 482 18.66 5.81 -22.74
CA SER A 482 19.75 5.64 -23.71
C SER A 482 21.03 5.07 -23.08
N LYS A 483 21.25 5.33 -21.79
CA LYS A 483 22.43 4.87 -21.04
C LYS A 483 22.28 3.47 -20.44
N LEU A 484 21.08 2.89 -20.46
CA LEU A 484 20.88 1.50 -19.98
C LEU A 484 21.69 0.50 -20.80
N SER A 485 21.96 0.80 -22.09
CA SER A 485 22.84 -0.04 -22.93
C SER A 485 24.27 -0.17 -22.40
N ASP A 486 24.75 0.78 -21.59
CA ASP A 486 26.09 0.71 -20.99
C ASP A 486 26.22 -0.43 -19.98
N PHE A 487 25.10 -0.93 -19.47
CA PHE A 487 25.04 -2.06 -18.53
C PHE A 487 24.74 -3.40 -19.21
N TRP A 488 24.47 -3.41 -20.52
CA TRP A 488 24.23 -4.65 -21.25
C TRP A 488 25.55 -5.36 -21.59
N ASN A 489 25.63 -6.65 -21.30
CA ASN A 489 26.76 -7.49 -21.65
C ASN A 489 26.35 -8.52 -22.71
N GLU A 490 26.90 -8.35 -23.93
CA GLU A 490 26.58 -9.22 -25.08
C GLU A 490 27.02 -10.67 -24.91
N GLU A 491 28.10 -10.94 -24.18
CA GLU A 491 28.57 -12.31 -23.94
C GLU A 491 27.64 -13.04 -22.95
N LYS A 492 27.17 -12.31 -21.93
CA LYS A 492 26.28 -12.86 -20.90
C LYS A 492 24.80 -12.79 -21.29
N GLN A 493 24.46 -12.04 -22.34
CA GLN A 493 23.07 -11.72 -22.75
C GLN A 493 22.22 -11.23 -21.57
N ALA A 494 22.76 -10.28 -20.81
CA ALA A 494 22.19 -9.80 -19.55
C ALA A 494 22.69 -8.39 -19.20
N PHE A 495 21.90 -7.70 -18.34
CA PHE A 495 22.40 -6.55 -17.60
C PHE A 495 23.36 -7.01 -16.52
N ILE A 496 24.52 -6.38 -16.45
CA ILE A 496 25.47 -6.52 -15.34
C ILE A 496 24.94 -5.80 -14.10
N PHE A 497 25.47 -6.15 -12.92
CA PHE A 497 24.97 -5.62 -11.65
C PHE A 497 25.24 -4.11 -11.51
N ASN A 498 26.49 -3.67 -11.67
CA ASN A 498 26.87 -2.28 -11.52
C ASN A 498 28.03 -1.85 -12.43
N ARG A 499 28.26 -0.53 -12.48
CA ARG A 499 29.38 0.13 -13.11
C ARG A 499 30.01 1.10 -12.11
N LYS A 500 31.31 0.95 -11.84
CA LYS A 500 32.05 1.75 -10.89
C LYS A 500 33.31 2.33 -11.54
N ASP A 501 33.53 3.64 -11.37
CA ASP A 501 34.68 4.35 -11.99
C ASP A 501 34.82 4.09 -13.49
N GLY A 502 33.70 3.93 -14.18
CA GLY A 502 33.67 3.65 -15.61
C GLY A 502 33.93 2.20 -16.01
N VAL A 503 34.09 1.29 -15.04
CA VAL A 503 34.34 -0.14 -15.26
C VAL A 503 33.10 -0.96 -14.93
N ASN A 504 32.67 -1.81 -15.87
CA ASN A 504 31.55 -2.72 -15.67
C ASN A 504 31.96 -3.91 -14.80
N SER A 505 31.12 -4.27 -13.85
CA SER A 505 31.31 -5.51 -13.07
C SER A 505 31.05 -6.76 -13.92
N ASP A 506 31.58 -7.90 -13.46
CA ASP A 506 31.27 -9.20 -14.06
C ASP A 506 30.02 -9.85 -13.43
N GLN A 507 29.48 -9.26 -12.38
CA GLN A 507 28.35 -9.82 -11.64
C GLN A 507 27.03 -9.63 -12.40
N VAL A 508 26.20 -10.67 -12.43
CA VAL A 508 24.84 -10.64 -12.95
C VAL A 508 23.91 -11.13 -11.85
N THR A 509 22.82 -10.41 -11.63
CA THR A 509 21.71 -10.81 -10.76
C THR A 509 20.40 -10.79 -11.52
N LYS A 510 19.35 -11.38 -10.96
CA LYS A 510 18.03 -11.40 -11.59
C LYS A 510 17.36 -10.02 -11.61
N HIS A 511 17.68 -9.14 -10.66
CA HIS A 511 16.95 -7.91 -10.33
C HIS A 511 16.78 -6.95 -11.50
N ALA A 512 17.87 -6.39 -12.04
CA ALA A 512 17.81 -5.48 -13.21
C ALA A 512 17.17 -6.16 -14.43
N ASN A 513 17.49 -7.43 -14.63
CA ASN A 513 17.07 -8.22 -15.77
C ASN A 513 15.56 -8.48 -15.80
N MET A 514 14.95 -8.84 -14.66
CA MET A 514 13.52 -9.07 -14.58
C MET A 514 12.71 -7.76 -14.73
N PHE A 515 13.21 -6.65 -14.17
CA PHE A 515 12.56 -5.35 -14.34
C PHE A 515 12.65 -4.83 -15.77
N ALA A 516 13.76 -5.08 -16.47
CA ALA A 516 13.89 -4.75 -17.89
C ALA A 516 12.90 -5.55 -18.77
N ILE A 517 12.57 -6.79 -18.40
CA ILE A 517 11.55 -7.60 -19.08
C ILE A 517 10.17 -6.95 -18.95
N PHE A 518 9.68 -6.77 -17.73
CA PHE A 518 8.28 -6.36 -17.56
C PHE A 518 8.03 -4.84 -17.77
N TYR A 519 9.08 -3.99 -17.72
CA TYR A 519 8.97 -2.61 -18.16
C TYR A 519 9.15 -2.42 -19.69
N ASP A 520 9.38 -3.50 -20.42
CA ASP A 520 9.58 -3.47 -21.87
C ASP A 520 10.80 -2.62 -22.28
N TYR A 521 11.91 -2.78 -21.51
CA TYR A 521 13.14 -2.03 -21.73
C TYR A 521 14.14 -2.76 -22.63
N VAL A 522 13.82 -3.95 -23.05
CA VAL A 522 14.61 -4.81 -23.93
C VAL A 522 13.76 -5.37 -25.06
N SER A 523 14.38 -5.76 -26.18
CA SER A 523 13.67 -6.35 -27.31
C SER A 523 13.08 -7.74 -26.95
N THR A 524 12.18 -8.23 -27.81
CA THR A 524 11.59 -9.57 -27.62
C THR A 524 12.66 -10.66 -27.61
N GLU A 525 13.69 -10.54 -28.45
CA GLU A 525 14.82 -11.45 -28.51
C GLU A 525 15.63 -11.41 -27.21
N GLN A 526 15.92 -10.21 -26.71
CA GLN A 526 16.64 -10.03 -25.45
C GLN A 526 15.85 -10.56 -24.26
N LYS A 527 14.51 -10.42 -24.24
CA LYS A 527 13.65 -11.02 -23.20
C LYS A 527 13.81 -12.54 -23.14
N GLU A 528 13.79 -13.21 -24.29
CA GLU A 528 13.97 -14.65 -24.38
C GLU A 528 15.38 -15.08 -23.96
N GLU A 529 16.42 -14.31 -24.29
CA GLU A 529 17.78 -14.59 -23.85
C GLU A 529 17.94 -14.38 -22.34
N ILE A 530 17.44 -13.28 -21.77
CA ILE A 530 17.44 -13.04 -20.31
C ILE A 530 16.69 -14.16 -19.58
N LYS A 531 15.55 -14.61 -20.09
CA LYS A 531 14.81 -15.74 -19.49
C LYS A 531 15.72 -16.96 -19.34
N LYS A 532 16.49 -17.32 -20.38
CA LYS A 532 17.36 -18.50 -20.39
C LYS A 532 18.66 -18.27 -19.61
N SER A 533 19.34 -17.14 -19.86
CA SER A 533 20.68 -16.86 -19.34
C SER A 533 20.69 -16.40 -17.88
N VAL A 534 19.56 -15.83 -17.40
CA VAL A 534 19.47 -15.25 -16.05
C VAL A 534 18.36 -15.89 -15.22
N ILE A 535 17.07 -15.77 -15.65
CA ILE A 535 15.95 -16.14 -14.76
C ILE A 535 15.94 -17.66 -14.48
N LEU A 536 16.08 -18.49 -15.53
CA LEU A 536 16.08 -19.95 -15.43
C LEU A 536 17.47 -20.56 -15.27
N ASN A 537 18.54 -19.75 -15.21
CA ASN A 537 19.90 -20.24 -15.08
C ASN A 537 20.23 -20.58 -13.62
N PRO A 538 20.48 -21.87 -13.30
CA PRO A 538 20.76 -22.28 -11.92
C PRO A 538 22.10 -21.76 -11.36
N ASN A 539 22.97 -21.21 -12.21
CA ASN A 539 24.22 -20.59 -11.78
C ASN A 539 24.05 -19.14 -11.33
N ILE A 540 22.90 -18.52 -11.59
CA ILE A 540 22.54 -17.20 -11.05
C ILE A 540 21.83 -17.42 -9.71
N PRO A 541 22.28 -16.77 -8.62
CA PRO A 541 21.68 -16.93 -7.30
C PRO A 541 20.15 -16.78 -7.31
N ALA A 542 19.46 -17.71 -6.67
CA ALA A 542 18.01 -17.66 -6.53
C ALA A 542 17.59 -16.52 -5.59
N ILE A 543 16.47 -15.94 -5.86
CA ILE A 543 15.84 -14.94 -4.97
C ILE A 543 15.14 -15.67 -3.83
N SER A 544 15.51 -15.34 -2.59
CA SER A 544 14.99 -15.96 -1.37
C SER A 544 13.95 -15.12 -0.63
N THR A 545 13.68 -13.88 -1.07
CA THR A 545 12.64 -13.03 -0.52
C THR A 545 11.36 -13.08 -1.36
N PRO A 546 10.17 -13.14 -0.76
CA PRO A 546 8.92 -12.95 -1.51
C PRO A 546 8.87 -11.58 -2.20
N TYR A 547 9.58 -10.58 -1.65
CA TYR A 547 9.70 -9.23 -2.19
C TYR A 547 10.13 -9.23 -3.66
N MET A 548 11.27 -9.81 -3.97
CA MET A 548 11.78 -9.84 -5.35
C MET A 548 11.29 -11.05 -6.14
N ARG A 549 10.84 -12.13 -5.47
CA ARG A 549 10.10 -13.23 -6.12
C ARG A 549 8.80 -12.73 -6.79
N PHE A 550 8.12 -11.75 -6.19
CA PHE A 550 6.98 -11.07 -6.80
C PHE A 550 7.31 -10.61 -8.23
N TYR A 551 8.36 -9.84 -8.41
CA TYR A 551 8.75 -9.29 -9.71
C TYR A 551 9.37 -10.32 -10.65
N GLU A 552 10.09 -11.31 -10.12
CA GLU A 552 10.58 -12.44 -10.92
C GLU A 552 9.41 -13.18 -11.58
N LEU A 553 8.38 -13.51 -10.82
CA LEU A 553 7.21 -14.20 -11.32
C LEU A 553 6.34 -13.29 -12.20
N GLU A 554 6.29 -11.98 -11.95
CA GLU A 554 5.63 -11.02 -12.82
C GLU A 554 6.32 -10.96 -14.19
N ALA A 555 7.65 -10.93 -14.24
CA ALA A 555 8.41 -10.99 -15.48
C ALA A 555 8.09 -12.26 -16.27
N MET A 556 8.05 -13.42 -15.61
CA MET A 556 7.69 -14.70 -16.24
C MET A 556 6.24 -14.71 -16.72
N CYS A 557 5.30 -14.16 -15.98
CA CYS A 557 3.92 -13.98 -16.44
C CYS A 557 3.83 -13.13 -17.71
N SER A 558 4.64 -12.07 -17.81
CA SER A 558 4.68 -11.20 -19.00
C SER A 558 5.21 -11.91 -20.24
N LEU A 559 5.94 -13.00 -20.06
CA LEU A 559 6.43 -13.92 -21.10
C LEU A 559 5.50 -15.10 -21.38
N ASN A 560 4.30 -15.08 -20.81
CA ASN A 560 3.28 -16.16 -20.91
C ASN A 560 3.73 -17.50 -20.29
N GLU A 561 4.54 -17.48 -19.25
CA GLU A 561 5.06 -18.66 -18.55
C GLU A 561 4.24 -18.99 -17.28
N GLN A 562 2.91 -18.85 -17.33
CA GLN A 562 2.04 -19.04 -16.15
C GLN A 562 2.10 -20.46 -15.58
N GLU A 563 2.38 -21.49 -16.38
CA GLU A 563 2.54 -22.86 -15.88
C GLU A 563 3.78 -22.97 -14.98
N TYR A 564 4.91 -22.37 -15.39
CA TYR A 564 6.10 -22.24 -14.56
C TYR A 564 5.80 -21.43 -13.30
N VAL A 565 5.12 -20.30 -13.42
CA VAL A 565 4.78 -19.42 -12.28
C VAL A 565 3.91 -20.16 -11.26
N LEU A 566 2.92 -20.96 -11.70
CA LEU A 566 2.09 -21.75 -10.80
C LEU A 566 2.92 -22.78 -10.03
N SER A 567 3.86 -23.45 -10.69
CA SER A 567 4.79 -24.39 -10.04
C SER A 567 5.61 -23.68 -8.96
N GLU A 568 6.20 -22.54 -9.28
CA GLU A 568 7.00 -21.74 -8.36
C GLU A 568 6.17 -21.22 -7.15
N ILE A 569 4.93 -20.81 -7.37
CA ILE A 569 4.00 -20.44 -6.30
C ILE A 569 3.78 -21.62 -5.35
N LYS A 570 3.54 -22.81 -5.88
CA LYS A 570 3.33 -24.02 -5.07
C LYS A 570 4.61 -24.44 -4.32
N ASP A 571 5.75 -24.38 -4.98
CA ASP A 571 7.02 -24.79 -4.37
C ASP A 571 7.45 -23.83 -3.26
N TYR A 572 7.38 -22.53 -3.50
CA TYR A 572 7.84 -21.52 -2.55
C TYR A 572 6.83 -21.27 -1.42
N TRP A 573 5.60 -20.85 -1.75
CA TRP A 573 4.57 -20.56 -0.73
C TRP A 573 3.98 -21.83 -0.12
N GLY A 574 3.79 -22.88 -0.93
CA GLY A 574 3.42 -24.20 -0.42
C GLY A 574 4.51 -24.81 0.48
N GLY A 575 5.79 -24.50 0.25
CA GLY A 575 6.89 -24.85 1.15
C GLY A 575 6.72 -24.26 2.56
N MET A 576 6.37 -22.97 2.67
CA MET A 576 6.04 -22.36 3.96
C MET A 576 4.81 -23.00 4.63
N LEU A 577 3.76 -23.33 3.86
CA LEU A 577 2.58 -24.03 4.39
C LEU A 577 2.92 -25.40 4.98
N LYS A 578 3.81 -26.15 4.33
CA LYS A 578 4.29 -27.46 4.84
C LYS A 578 5.06 -27.36 6.16
N LEU A 579 5.62 -26.18 6.44
CA LEU A 579 6.25 -25.85 7.74
C LEU A 579 5.25 -25.29 8.77
N GLY A 580 3.96 -25.29 8.46
CA GLY A 580 2.91 -24.87 9.38
C GLY A 580 2.62 -23.36 9.36
N ALA A 581 3.05 -22.63 8.32
CA ALA A 581 2.78 -21.21 8.18
C ALA A 581 1.26 -20.94 8.16
N THR A 582 0.83 -19.99 8.98
CA THR A 582 -0.55 -19.46 9.00
C THR A 582 -0.63 -18.06 8.39
N THR A 583 0.53 -17.47 8.11
CA THR A 583 0.81 -16.24 7.39
C THR A 583 2.08 -16.41 6.59
N PHE A 584 2.35 -15.58 5.58
CA PHE A 584 3.56 -15.68 4.79
C PHE A 584 4.68 -14.80 5.34
N TRP A 585 5.91 -15.29 5.16
CA TRP A 585 7.10 -14.86 5.85
C TRP A 585 7.90 -13.80 5.08
N GLU A 586 8.76 -13.09 5.79
CA GLU A 586 9.69 -12.10 5.27
C GLU A 586 10.70 -12.69 4.27
N LYS A 587 11.15 -13.92 4.53
CA LYS A 587 12.12 -14.66 3.70
C LYS A 587 11.94 -16.15 3.89
N TYR A 588 12.08 -16.92 2.81
CA TYR A 588 12.04 -18.37 2.85
C TYR A 588 13.16 -18.96 1.98
N ASN A 589 13.89 -19.91 2.55
CA ASN A 589 14.85 -20.73 1.83
C ASN A 589 14.52 -22.20 2.10
N PRO A 590 14.20 -23.02 1.07
CA PRO A 590 13.86 -24.43 1.24
C PRO A 590 15.02 -25.30 1.75
N GLU A 591 16.26 -24.83 1.64
CA GLU A 591 17.48 -25.51 2.11
C GLU A 591 17.66 -25.43 3.64
N HIS A 592 17.04 -24.45 4.30
CA HIS A 592 17.09 -24.27 5.74
C HIS A 592 16.43 -25.42 6.49
N LYS A 593 16.85 -25.65 7.74
CA LYS A 593 16.34 -26.72 8.60
C LYS A 593 16.08 -26.26 10.02
N GLY A 594 15.00 -26.73 10.61
CA GLY A 594 14.64 -26.42 11.99
C GLY A 594 14.57 -24.90 12.25
N LEU A 595 15.27 -24.41 13.26
CA LEU A 595 15.27 -23.01 13.65
C LEU A 595 15.90 -22.06 12.61
N GLU A 596 16.69 -22.56 11.66
CA GLU A 596 17.26 -21.73 10.58
C GLU A 596 16.14 -21.03 9.77
N HIS A 597 14.96 -21.67 9.67
CA HIS A 597 13.81 -21.07 9.01
C HIS A 597 13.33 -19.75 9.66
N TYR A 598 13.62 -19.53 10.93
CA TYR A 598 13.17 -18.37 11.71
C TYR A 598 14.28 -17.34 11.96
N THR A 599 15.54 -17.74 11.69
CA THR A 599 16.73 -16.90 11.91
C THR A 599 16.85 -15.80 10.86
N MET A 600 17.09 -14.58 11.30
CA MET A 600 17.42 -13.42 10.46
C MET A 600 18.16 -12.37 11.28
N TYR A 601 18.96 -11.51 10.63
CA TYR A 601 19.71 -10.44 11.28
C TYR A 601 20.62 -10.91 12.42
N GLY A 602 21.14 -12.12 12.34
CA GLY A 602 21.97 -12.74 13.40
C GLY A 602 21.20 -13.11 14.67
N ARG A 603 19.85 -13.14 14.63
CA ARG A 603 18.97 -13.47 15.75
C ARG A 603 18.13 -14.72 15.45
N PRO A 604 17.99 -15.67 16.42
CA PRO A 604 17.29 -16.94 16.19
C PRO A 604 15.84 -16.80 15.70
N PHE A 605 15.13 -15.76 16.17
CA PHE A 605 13.73 -15.46 15.83
C PHE A 605 13.57 -14.10 15.15
N GLY A 606 14.65 -13.57 14.56
CA GLY A 606 14.66 -12.24 13.96
C GLY A 606 13.79 -12.10 12.71
N LYS A 607 13.40 -13.20 12.05
CA LYS A 607 12.53 -13.18 10.89
C LYS A 607 11.07 -12.88 11.29
N SER A 608 10.38 -12.04 10.53
CA SER A 608 8.93 -11.89 10.66
C SER A 608 8.21 -13.01 9.90
N LEU A 609 7.31 -13.72 10.57
CA LEU A 609 6.50 -14.78 9.97
C LEU A 609 5.15 -14.27 9.44
N CYS A 610 4.89 -12.97 9.57
CA CYS A 610 3.78 -12.28 8.91
C CYS A 610 4.29 -10.99 8.28
N HIS A 611 4.56 -11.03 6.97
CA HIS A 611 5.16 -9.92 6.22
C HIS A 611 4.36 -9.62 4.95
N ALA A 612 4.08 -8.35 4.68
CA ALA A 612 3.16 -7.90 3.63
C ALA A 612 3.50 -8.48 2.26
N TRP A 613 4.75 -8.37 1.84
CA TRP A 613 5.21 -8.86 0.53
C TRP A 613 5.05 -10.38 0.33
N GLY A 614 4.85 -11.14 1.43
CA GLY A 614 4.52 -12.57 1.35
C GLY A 614 3.15 -12.85 0.71
N ALA A 615 2.26 -11.87 0.63
CA ALA A 615 0.92 -12.04 0.07
C ALA A 615 0.86 -11.93 -1.47
N SER A 616 1.99 -11.81 -2.16
CA SER A 616 2.12 -11.59 -3.60
C SER A 616 1.36 -12.56 -4.53
N PRO A 617 1.07 -13.83 -4.20
CA PRO A 617 0.24 -14.68 -5.03
C PRO A 617 -1.16 -14.12 -5.35
N ILE A 618 -1.71 -13.25 -4.48
CA ILE A 618 -2.99 -12.58 -4.72
C ILE A 618 -2.97 -11.79 -6.03
N TYR A 619 -1.94 -10.94 -6.17
CA TYR A 619 -1.76 -10.10 -7.36
C TYR A 619 -1.46 -10.93 -8.61
N LEU A 620 -0.56 -11.89 -8.51
CA LEU A 620 -0.15 -12.74 -9.63
C LEU A 620 -1.35 -13.52 -10.18
N LEU A 621 -2.14 -14.16 -9.29
CA LEU A 621 -3.34 -14.89 -9.69
C LEU A 621 -4.41 -13.96 -10.28
N GLY A 622 -4.66 -12.80 -9.66
CA GLY A 622 -5.65 -11.84 -10.14
C GLY A 622 -5.30 -11.21 -11.48
N LYS A 623 -4.09 -10.70 -11.62
CA LYS A 623 -3.65 -9.97 -12.82
C LYS A 623 -3.31 -10.87 -14.01
N TYR A 624 -2.74 -12.06 -13.77
CA TYR A 624 -2.14 -12.88 -14.83
C TYR A 624 -2.80 -14.23 -15.08
N PHE A 625 -3.54 -14.79 -14.10
CA PHE A 625 -4.32 -16.01 -14.30
C PHE A 625 -5.79 -15.66 -14.57
N VAL A 626 -6.43 -14.89 -13.70
CA VAL A 626 -7.77 -14.33 -13.98
C VAL A 626 -7.69 -13.31 -15.12
N GLY A 627 -6.61 -12.54 -15.16
CA GLY A 627 -6.22 -11.69 -16.27
C GLY A 627 -6.99 -10.37 -16.34
N VAL A 628 -7.54 -9.89 -15.22
CA VAL A 628 -8.30 -8.63 -15.17
C VAL A 628 -7.37 -7.47 -14.87
N LYS A 629 -7.34 -6.45 -15.74
CA LYS A 629 -6.57 -5.22 -15.54
C LYS A 629 -7.22 -4.02 -16.22
N PRO A 630 -7.10 -2.79 -15.69
CA PRO A 630 -7.55 -1.60 -16.38
C PRO A 630 -6.67 -1.31 -17.60
N THR A 631 -7.28 -0.90 -18.70
CA THR A 631 -6.61 -0.35 -19.89
C THR A 631 -6.84 1.15 -20.02
N LYS A 632 -7.87 1.66 -19.33
CA LYS A 632 -8.06 3.09 -19.06
C LYS A 632 -8.28 3.32 -17.56
N PRO A 633 -7.93 4.51 -17.05
CA PRO A 633 -8.04 4.80 -15.63
C PRO A 633 -9.43 4.51 -15.08
N GLY A 634 -9.48 3.94 -13.86
CA GLY A 634 -10.72 3.63 -13.17
C GLY A 634 -11.57 2.55 -13.83
N TYR A 635 -10.96 1.65 -14.61
CA TYR A 635 -11.67 0.59 -15.34
C TYR A 635 -12.74 1.12 -16.31
N GLN A 636 -12.58 2.34 -16.83
CA GLN A 636 -13.43 2.83 -17.93
C GLN A 636 -13.35 1.89 -19.14
N GLU A 637 -12.13 1.42 -19.44
CA GLU A 637 -11.89 0.25 -20.29
C GLU A 637 -10.99 -0.73 -19.53
N PHE A 638 -11.20 -2.03 -19.76
CA PHE A 638 -10.44 -3.09 -19.11
C PHE A 638 -10.21 -4.29 -20.04
N GLU A 639 -9.13 -5.01 -19.76
CA GLU A 639 -8.85 -6.30 -20.39
C GLU A 639 -9.16 -7.44 -19.42
N ILE A 640 -9.67 -8.54 -19.96
CA ILE A 640 -9.79 -9.83 -19.29
C ILE A 640 -9.06 -10.83 -20.18
N ARG A 641 -7.98 -11.43 -19.67
CA ARG A 641 -7.19 -12.43 -20.40
C ARG A 641 -6.96 -13.66 -19.51
N PRO A 642 -7.95 -14.55 -19.38
CA PRO A 642 -7.84 -15.71 -18.50
C PRO A 642 -6.83 -16.72 -19.05
N VAL A 643 -5.92 -17.16 -18.20
CA VAL A 643 -4.90 -18.18 -18.50
C VAL A 643 -4.95 -19.24 -17.40
N LEU A 644 -5.21 -20.50 -17.77
CA LEU A 644 -5.32 -21.59 -16.80
C LEU A 644 -3.96 -21.92 -16.14
N GLY A 645 -2.83 -21.77 -16.86
CA GLY A 645 -1.49 -21.99 -16.32
C GLY A 645 -1.30 -23.34 -15.64
N GLY A 646 -1.92 -24.41 -16.17
CA GLY A 646 -1.90 -25.76 -15.57
C GLY A 646 -3.12 -26.10 -14.70
N LEU A 647 -3.94 -25.13 -14.30
CA LEU A 647 -5.21 -25.38 -13.62
C LEU A 647 -6.25 -26.01 -14.57
N GLU A 648 -7.20 -26.76 -14.00
CA GLU A 648 -8.32 -27.29 -14.78
C GLU A 648 -9.45 -26.26 -14.91
N TRP A 649 -9.69 -25.51 -13.84
CA TRP A 649 -10.65 -24.42 -13.79
C TRP A 649 -10.30 -23.45 -12.64
N PHE A 650 -10.79 -22.22 -12.75
CA PHE A 650 -10.89 -21.27 -11.64
C PHE A 650 -12.18 -20.44 -11.75
N GLU A 651 -12.59 -19.90 -10.61
CA GLU A 651 -13.59 -18.84 -10.47
C GLU A 651 -13.05 -17.73 -9.59
N SER A 652 -13.31 -16.48 -9.96
CA SER A 652 -12.78 -15.32 -9.23
C SER A 652 -13.70 -14.12 -9.34
N SER A 653 -13.63 -13.24 -8.31
CA SER A 653 -14.20 -11.91 -8.32
C SER A 653 -13.07 -10.92 -8.10
N ILE A 654 -12.91 -9.95 -9.00
CA ILE A 654 -11.89 -8.90 -8.93
C ILE A 654 -12.60 -7.56 -8.70
N PRO A 655 -12.25 -6.83 -7.62
CA PRO A 655 -12.87 -5.55 -7.30
C PRO A 655 -12.43 -4.44 -8.28
N THR A 656 -13.36 -3.54 -8.58
CA THR A 656 -13.11 -2.30 -9.33
C THR A 656 -13.80 -1.12 -8.64
N PRO A 657 -13.55 0.13 -9.02
CA PRO A 657 -14.26 1.28 -8.46
C PRO A 657 -15.77 1.19 -8.57
N ASN A 658 -16.28 0.58 -9.65
CA ASN A 658 -17.67 0.61 -10.04
C ASN A 658 -18.37 -0.77 -9.93
N GLY A 659 -17.86 -1.65 -9.08
CA GLY A 659 -18.37 -3.01 -8.88
C GLY A 659 -17.31 -4.06 -9.17
N ASP A 660 -17.69 -5.33 -9.12
CA ASP A 660 -16.75 -6.43 -9.26
C ASP A 660 -16.85 -7.09 -10.63
N ILE A 661 -15.71 -7.49 -11.20
CA ILE A 661 -15.64 -8.31 -12.41
C ILE A 661 -15.50 -9.76 -11.97
N LYS A 662 -16.49 -10.59 -12.36
CA LYS A 662 -16.47 -12.02 -12.07
C LYS A 662 -16.04 -12.79 -13.31
N VAL A 663 -15.11 -13.71 -13.12
CA VAL A 663 -14.56 -14.55 -14.19
C VAL A 663 -14.58 -16.01 -13.76
N TYR A 664 -15.10 -16.88 -14.63
CA TYR A 664 -14.93 -18.31 -14.56
C TYR A 664 -14.22 -18.77 -15.84
N ALA A 665 -13.26 -19.66 -15.73
CA ALA A 665 -12.60 -20.27 -16.87
C ALA A 665 -12.29 -21.75 -16.61
N ASP A 666 -12.56 -22.60 -17.61
CA ASP A 666 -12.09 -23.98 -17.68
C ASP A 666 -11.60 -24.28 -19.11
N LYS A 667 -11.18 -25.51 -19.38
CA LYS A 667 -10.64 -25.93 -20.70
C LYS A 667 -11.62 -25.75 -21.88
N ASN A 668 -12.90 -25.53 -21.61
CA ASN A 668 -13.95 -25.48 -22.65
C ASN A 668 -14.84 -24.25 -22.59
N LYS A 669 -14.79 -23.50 -21.47
CA LYS A 669 -15.75 -22.41 -21.22
C LYS A 669 -15.12 -21.26 -20.47
N ILE A 670 -15.45 -20.03 -20.90
CA ILE A 670 -15.19 -18.81 -20.14
C ILE A 670 -16.53 -18.12 -19.86
N LYS A 671 -16.73 -17.63 -18.65
CA LYS A 671 -17.83 -16.77 -18.28
C LYS A 671 -17.29 -15.49 -17.66
N VAL A 672 -17.88 -14.37 -18.06
CA VAL A 672 -17.53 -13.05 -17.55
C VAL A 672 -18.82 -12.31 -17.17
N LYS A 673 -18.77 -11.62 -16.03
CA LYS A 673 -19.80 -10.67 -15.62
C LYS A 673 -19.14 -9.42 -15.10
N ALA A 674 -19.37 -8.25 -15.72
CA ALA A 674 -18.88 -6.96 -15.31
C ALA A 674 -20.05 -6.00 -15.09
N SER A 675 -19.97 -5.14 -14.06
CA SER A 675 -21.07 -4.24 -13.70
C SER A 675 -21.03 -2.92 -14.47
N GLU A 676 -19.83 -2.42 -14.81
CA GLU A 676 -19.62 -1.17 -15.55
C GLU A 676 -18.34 -1.24 -16.39
N GLY A 677 -18.14 -0.25 -17.28
CA GLY A 677 -16.97 -0.13 -18.16
C GLY A 677 -17.08 -0.93 -19.47
N GLU A 678 -16.10 -0.73 -20.34
CA GLU A 678 -15.99 -1.46 -21.62
C GLU A 678 -14.87 -2.50 -21.54
N GLY A 679 -15.22 -3.77 -21.57
CA GLY A 679 -14.27 -4.88 -21.45
C GLY A 679 -13.83 -5.43 -22.81
N SER A 680 -12.61 -5.95 -22.84
CA SER A 680 -12.07 -6.78 -23.92
C SER A 680 -11.68 -8.14 -23.36
N LEU A 681 -12.48 -9.17 -23.63
CA LEU A 681 -12.13 -10.56 -23.33
C LEU A 681 -11.23 -11.07 -24.45
N ILE A 682 -9.97 -11.35 -24.12
CA ILE A 682 -8.97 -11.89 -25.05
C ILE A 682 -8.61 -13.30 -24.58
N PHE A 683 -8.63 -14.26 -25.46
CA PHE A 683 -8.37 -15.67 -25.13
C PHE A 683 -7.83 -16.44 -26.32
N THR A 684 -7.18 -17.56 -26.03
CA THR A 684 -6.65 -18.47 -27.07
C THR A 684 -7.53 -19.70 -27.18
N SER A 685 -7.74 -20.19 -28.42
CA SER A 685 -8.57 -21.37 -28.68
C SER A 685 -8.06 -22.21 -29.84
N LYS A 686 -8.00 -23.55 -29.66
CA LYS A 686 -7.69 -24.53 -30.70
C LYS A 686 -8.80 -24.69 -31.74
N LYS A 687 -10.01 -24.20 -31.46
CA LYS A 687 -11.19 -24.30 -32.32
C LYS A 687 -11.87 -22.94 -32.39
N GLN A 688 -12.62 -22.72 -33.47
CA GLN A 688 -13.48 -21.55 -33.60
C GLN A 688 -14.41 -21.44 -32.38
N PRO A 689 -14.29 -20.38 -31.57
CA PRO A 689 -15.12 -20.21 -30.39
C PRO A 689 -16.55 -19.81 -30.74
N LYS A 690 -17.49 -19.98 -29.78
CA LYS A 690 -18.89 -19.60 -29.93
C LYS A 690 -19.34 -18.79 -28.70
N THR A 691 -20.24 -17.85 -28.95
CA THR A 691 -20.92 -17.06 -27.91
C THR A 691 -22.35 -16.78 -28.33
N ASP A 692 -23.22 -16.57 -27.35
CA ASP A 692 -24.63 -16.15 -27.59
C ASP A 692 -24.75 -14.62 -27.57
N VAL A 693 -23.67 -13.90 -27.24
CA VAL A 693 -23.64 -12.42 -27.05
C VAL A 693 -22.48 -11.80 -27.83
N GLY A 694 -22.79 -10.84 -28.70
CA GLY A 694 -21.77 -10.12 -29.44
C GLY A 694 -21.15 -10.90 -30.59
N THR A 695 -20.02 -10.43 -31.08
CA THR A 695 -19.25 -11.03 -32.19
C THR A 695 -17.83 -11.29 -31.74
N ILE A 696 -17.34 -12.51 -31.92
CA ILE A 696 -15.97 -12.88 -31.67
C ILE A 696 -15.14 -12.52 -32.90
N GLU A 697 -14.11 -11.72 -32.71
CA GLU A 697 -13.13 -11.33 -33.72
C GLU A 697 -11.85 -12.16 -33.53
N GLN A 698 -11.30 -12.69 -34.61
CA GLN A 698 -9.98 -13.34 -34.58
C GLN A 698 -8.90 -12.29 -34.80
N ILE A 699 -8.01 -12.12 -33.80
CA ILE A 699 -6.96 -11.10 -33.78
C ILE A 699 -5.55 -11.68 -33.94
N GLY A 700 -5.39 -13.00 -33.90
CA GLY A 700 -4.15 -13.74 -34.10
C GLY A 700 -4.39 -15.16 -34.59
N GLU A 701 -3.36 -15.98 -34.75
CA GLU A 701 -3.47 -17.35 -35.29
C GLU A 701 -4.48 -18.20 -34.51
N ASN A 702 -4.42 -18.17 -33.18
CA ASN A 702 -5.35 -18.86 -32.26
C ASN A 702 -5.92 -17.91 -31.22
N GLU A 703 -5.82 -16.60 -31.45
CA GLU A 703 -6.20 -15.56 -30.50
C GLU A 703 -7.46 -14.85 -30.95
N PHE A 704 -8.38 -14.68 -30.02
CA PHE A 704 -9.72 -14.16 -30.25
C PHE A 704 -10.05 -13.06 -29.24
N LEU A 705 -10.86 -12.10 -29.68
CA LEU A 705 -11.37 -10.97 -28.91
C LEU A 705 -12.89 -10.94 -28.93
N LEU A 706 -13.49 -10.75 -27.76
CA LEU A 706 -14.91 -10.45 -27.60
C LEU A 706 -15.06 -9.18 -26.76
N LYS A 707 -15.81 -8.20 -27.29
CA LYS A 707 -16.15 -7.00 -26.51
C LYS A 707 -17.22 -7.34 -25.46
N ILE A 708 -17.00 -6.86 -24.25
CA ILE A 708 -17.87 -7.02 -23.08
C ILE A 708 -18.42 -5.65 -22.71
N ASN A 709 -19.72 -5.53 -22.62
CA ASN A 709 -20.36 -4.36 -22.03
C ASN A 709 -20.54 -4.58 -20.53
N GLY A 710 -20.15 -3.60 -19.71
CA GLY A 710 -20.39 -3.61 -18.28
C GLY A 710 -21.83 -3.23 -17.95
N ASP A 711 -22.77 -4.12 -18.24
CA ASP A 711 -24.22 -3.94 -18.01
C ASP A 711 -24.79 -4.92 -16.97
N GLY A 712 -23.91 -5.66 -16.31
CA GLY A 712 -24.26 -6.67 -15.31
C GLY A 712 -24.76 -8.00 -15.88
N GLN A 713 -24.77 -8.18 -17.20
CA GLN A 713 -25.14 -9.45 -17.83
C GLN A 713 -23.93 -10.41 -17.85
N GLU A 714 -24.21 -11.72 -17.69
CA GLU A 714 -23.16 -12.74 -17.85
C GLU A 714 -22.98 -13.06 -19.33
N VAL A 715 -21.76 -12.96 -19.80
CA VAL A 715 -21.31 -13.37 -21.14
C VAL A 715 -20.65 -14.74 -21.04
N SER A 716 -21.02 -15.66 -21.93
CA SER A 716 -20.46 -17.02 -21.99
C SER A 716 -19.80 -17.28 -23.33
N VAL A 717 -18.59 -17.83 -23.30
CA VAL A 717 -17.85 -18.26 -24.49
C VAL A 717 -17.56 -19.74 -24.38
N GLU A 718 -17.99 -20.53 -25.40
CA GLU A 718 -17.52 -21.90 -25.61
C GLU A 718 -16.29 -21.89 -26.49
N TYR A 719 -15.22 -22.50 -26.04
CA TYR A 719 -13.91 -22.54 -26.71
C TYR A 719 -13.19 -23.86 -26.44
N ARG A 720 -11.97 -24.00 -26.89
CA ARG A 720 -11.08 -25.11 -26.51
C ARG A 720 -9.68 -24.52 -26.18
N ALA A 721 -9.29 -24.53 -24.93
CA ALA A 721 -7.98 -24.03 -24.51
C ALA A 721 -6.82 -24.68 -25.29
N LEU A 722 -5.72 -23.94 -25.47
CA LEU A 722 -4.50 -24.40 -26.14
C LEU A 722 -3.82 -25.55 -25.37
#